data_b623b649509a450f13b0a6a427e36fb7
#
_entry.id   b623b649509a450f13b0a6a427e36fb7
#
_cell.length_a   1.000
_cell.length_b   1.000
_cell.length_c   1.000
_cell.angle_alpha   90.00
_cell.angle_beta   90.00
_cell.angle_gamma   90.00
#
_symmetry.space_group_name_H-M   'P 1'
#
loop_
_entity.id
_entity.type
_entity.pdbx_description
1 polymer ?
#
loop_
_entity_poly.entity_id
_entity_poly.type
_entity_poly.pdbx_seq_one_letter_code
_entity_poly.pdbx_strand_id
1 'polypeptide(L)'
;MQKILSLLLLLCAFSAFGQGRLQLQVEDTQQLPLAGAVVHFMGKHYLTDSDGKVTIEKTPKGSYPIKITYLGYHDYEATLTLPIAQPYKIVMKETVNQLDAVTVVGHNPYVIECRLPYKVQVIDGFLKHSGDELSKILTQIAGVSMIQTGGTIAKPVIHGLHGNRILILNNEVRQEGQQWGADHAPEIDPMVADQISVVKGAEAVRYGSDALGGVILISPNKLPYGDGLHGKLLPSFASNGRKTTLTASVEGSVPKLHSWAWRMQGTLKRSGDLSTANYLLNNTAAREANFSVATGVQKNKGTAEVFYSRYENESSVFYGSHIGNLDDLLGRFEIGRPLTTYPFSYSINAPKQKVVHHLLKAKAFYLLPLGSKLTAQYAFQKDIRQEFSLRRMDRTRIPALNMELTTHTLDVDWDHSYRYRWGTMIGGSFSKQDNYNQPGTGVVPVIPNFASLSYGVFGIQRYSYMNWQAQAGLRYDYKYLNADGYDMYSQRYGGEHQFHNLTYSVGASHHLSSWIDVGSYIGLAWRAPHVNELYSSGLHHGAGTYDLGDETLQSETGLKWLTSFTFNNRKIRVNIDMYLQWIQNYIYDYPTGETRTLFSGVYPIFQYAQADAFFRGVDLDAKLPLLKWHSLSDQELNYELKGSVVFANEMQTKRYFPFIPAPRINQQLKWNVERNRGLVRNFAVGIGHTFVAQQTRFEPAQELVPTTPDAYHLFEANIETKLKIGGQQTLGIRLSAENLLNTEYKEYTNRFRYYAHDLGRNVFVRLIYNF
;
A
#
# COMPACT_ATOMS: atom_id res chain seq x y z
N MET A 1 74.73 38.22 29.21
CA MET A 1 73.40 38.35 28.58
C MET A 1 73.32 37.79 27.18
N GLN A 2 74.30 37.93 26.28
CA GLN A 2 74.24 37.37 24.91
C GLN A 2 74.11 35.85 24.81
N LYS A 3 74.76 35.06 25.69
CA LYS A 3 74.65 33.58 25.67
C LYS A 3 73.32 33.01 26.15
N ILE A 4 72.56 33.75 26.97
CA ILE A 4 71.21 33.36 27.44
C ILE A 4 70.17 33.66 26.33
N LEU A 5 70.36 34.76 25.59
CA LEU A 5 69.48 35.13 24.46
C LEU A 5 69.61 34.16 23.28
N SER A 6 70.83 33.64 23.01
CA SER A 6 71.07 32.62 21.99
C SER A 6 70.47 31.26 22.38
N LEU A 7 70.47 30.91 23.66
CA LEU A 7 69.83 29.65 24.11
C LEU A 7 68.31 29.73 24.08
N LEU A 8 67.72 30.92 24.39
CA LEU A 8 66.29 31.16 24.22
C LEU A 8 65.80 31.19 22.77
N LEU A 9 66.64 31.72 21.88
CA LEU A 9 66.34 31.67 20.42
C LEU A 9 66.50 30.25 19.83
N LEU A 10 67.40 29.42 20.38
CA LEU A 10 67.51 28.01 20.02
C LEU A 10 66.34 27.18 20.52
N LEU A 11 65.84 27.48 21.73
CA LEU A 11 64.64 26.84 22.30
C LEU A 11 63.31 27.23 21.59
N CYS A 12 63.27 28.44 21.01
CA CYS A 12 62.11 28.85 20.15
C CYS A 12 62.14 28.22 18.78
N ALA A 13 63.30 27.79 18.25
CA ALA A 13 63.41 27.17 16.95
C ALA A 13 62.97 25.69 16.90
N PHE A 14 62.80 25.03 18.05
CA PHE A 14 62.32 23.65 18.14
C PHE A 14 60.79 23.50 18.25
N SER A 15 60.00 24.59 18.20
CA SER A 15 58.56 24.54 18.33
C SER A 15 57.82 24.59 16.97
N ALA A 16 58.52 24.56 15.84
CA ALA A 16 57.92 24.46 14.52
C ALA A 16 57.69 22.99 14.13
N PHE A 17 56.97 22.25 14.96
CA PHE A 17 56.34 21.02 14.48
C PHE A 17 55.27 21.43 13.45
N GLY A 18 55.50 21.17 12.17
CA GLY A 18 54.57 21.44 11.09
C GLY A 18 53.28 20.67 11.36
N GLN A 19 52.27 21.40 11.86
CA GLN A 19 50.94 20.91 12.02
C GLN A 19 50.34 20.72 10.63
N GLY A 20 50.15 19.45 10.22
CA GLY A 20 49.55 19.10 8.93
C GLY A 20 48.06 19.44 8.88
N ARG A 21 47.56 19.57 7.68
CA ARG A 21 46.13 19.66 7.37
C ARG A 21 45.73 18.40 6.63
N LEU A 22 44.62 17.74 7.04
CA LEU A 22 44.06 16.60 6.37
C LEU A 22 42.75 17.00 5.70
N GLN A 23 42.69 16.85 4.38
CA GLN A 23 41.46 17.03 3.60
C GLN A 23 40.97 15.67 3.12
N LEU A 24 39.74 15.32 3.48
CA LEU A 24 39.08 14.10 3.02
C LEU A 24 37.91 14.48 2.12
N GLN A 25 37.64 13.66 1.13
CA GLN A 25 36.47 13.71 0.29
C GLN A 25 35.81 12.34 0.33
N VAL A 26 34.59 12.29 0.84
CA VAL A 26 33.80 11.05 0.98
C VAL A 26 32.73 11.03 -0.11
N GLU A 27 32.75 9.98 -0.92
CA GLU A 27 31.85 9.77 -2.04
C GLU A 27 31.34 8.33 -2.06
N ASP A 28 30.25 8.06 -2.78
CA ASP A 28 29.76 6.71 -3.01
C ASP A 28 30.43 6.05 -4.23
N THR A 29 30.02 4.82 -4.56
CA THR A 29 30.51 4.08 -5.72
C THR A 29 30.15 4.73 -7.07
N GLN A 30 29.22 5.69 -7.08
CA GLN A 30 28.83 6.47 -8.26
C GLN A 30 29.50 7.84 -8.30
N GLN A 31 30.49 8.08 -7.42
CA GLN A 31 31.24 9.33 -7.25
C GLN A 31 30.35 10.51 -6.78
N LEU A 32 29.21 10.23 -6.16
CA LEU A 32 28.37 11.25 -5.55
C LEU A 32 28.91 11.60 -4.14
N PRO A 33 29.04 12.88 -3.81
CA PRO A 33 29.57 13.29 -2.51
C PRO A 33 28.60 12.93 -1.37
N LEU A 34 29.12 12.36 -0.30
CA LEU A 34 28.36 11.99 0.88
C LEU A 34 28.42 13.10 1.92
N ALA A 35 27.44 14.02 1.85
CA ALA A 35 27.31 15.14 2.79
C ALA A 35 26.77 14.65 4.14
N GLY A 36 27.40 15.07 5.25
CA GLY A 36 26.99 14.66 6.59
C GLY A 36 27.50 13.29 7.02
N ALA A 37 28.46 12.68 6.28
CA ALA A 37 29.17 11.50 6.73
C ALA A 37 29.97 11.83 7.99
N VAL A 38 29.90 10.97 9.01
CA VAL A 38 30.59 11.15 10.29
C VAL A 38 31.98 10.55 10.20
N VAL A 39 33.00 11.39 10.27
CA VAL A 39 34.41 11.00 10.27
C VAL A 39 34.91 10.96 11.70
N HIS A 40 35.22 9.77 12.20
CA HIS A 40 35.85 9.55 13.51
C HIS A 40 37.36 9.53 13.33
N PHE A 41 38.05 10.54 13.83
CA PHE A 41 39.50 10.66 13.70
C PHE A 41 40.09 11.24 14.99
N MET A 42 41.13 10.58 15.51
CA MET A 42 41.83 11.01 16.76
C MET A 42 40.89 11.30 17.94
N GLY A 43 39.84 10.48 18.14
CA GLY A 43 38.88 10.62 19.24
C GLY A 43 37.87 11.77 19.08
N LYS A 44 37.86 12.45 17.93
CA LYS A 44 36.90 13.51 17.58
C LYS A 44 36.01 13.10 16.41
N HIS A 45 34.87 13.77 16.30
CA HIS A 45 33.90 13.55 15.24
C HIS A 45 33.82 14.80 14.36
N TYR A 46 33.89 14.60 13.05
CA TYR A 46 33.79 15.63 12.03
C TYR A 46 32.69 15.25 11.05
N LEU A 47 32.03 16.22 10.46
CA LEU A 47 31.00 16.00 9.44
C LEU A 47 31.49 16.51 8.09
N THR A 48 31.21 15.76 7.04
CA THR A 48 31.45 16.22 5.67
C THR A 48 30.45 17.32 5.29
N ASP A 49 30.89 18.28 4.50
CA ASP A 49 30.07 19.36 3.94
C ASP A 49 29.21 18.88 2.75
N SER A 50 28.54 19.83 2.06
CA SER A 50 27.68 19.55 0.91
C SER A 50 28.40 18.91 -0.28
N ASP A 51 29.71 19.09 -0.36
CA ASP A 51 30.57 18.49 -1.40
C ASP A 51 31.21 17.18 -0.94
N GLY A 52 30.79 16.61 0.20
CA GLY A 52 31.39 15.44 0.80
C GLY A 52 32.79 15.67 1.38
N LYS A 53 33.20 16.93 1.59
CA LYS A 53 34.53 17.29 2.04
C LYS A 53 34.55 17.58 3.52
N VAL A 54 35.66 17.22 4.17
CA VAL A 54 35.97 17.64 5.53
C VAL A 54 37.44 17.98 5.65
N THR A 55 37.71 19.07 6.35
CA THR A 55 39.08 19.53 6.64
C THR A 55 39.35 19.42 8.12
N ILE A 56 40.43 18.70 8.46
CA ILE A 56 40.89 18.51 9.83
C ILE A 56 42.25 19.23 9.97
N GLU A 57 42.23 20.31 10.72
CA GLU A 57 43.43 21.11 10.99
C GLU A 57 44.27 20.50 12.12
N LYS A 58 45.56 20.82 12.16
CA LYS A 58 46.50 20.43 13.21
C LYS A 58 46.70 18.92 13.37
N THR A 59 46.81 18.23 12.24
CA THR A 59 47.08 16.79 12.24
C THR A 59 48.59 16.52 12.37
N PRO A 60 49.07 15.80 13.41
CA PRO A 60 50.48 15.47 13.57
C PRO A 60 50.89 14.35 12.61
N LYS A 61 52.17 14.26 12.31
CA LYS A 61 52.74 13.15 11.52
C LYS A 61 52.60 11.83 12.27
N GLY A 62 52.17 10.77 11.61
CA GLY A 62 51.99 9.45 12.20
C GLY A 62 50.89 8.64 11.52
N SER A 63 50.68 7.42 12.00
CA SER A 63 49.62 6.53 11.52
C SER A 63 48.43 6.55 12.49
N TYR A 64 47.24 6.88 11.98
CA TYR A 64 46.04 7.04 12.80
C TYR A 64 44.87 6.25 12.22
N PRO A 65 44.11 5.53 13.04
CA PRO A 65 42.90 4.89 12.61
C PRO A 65 41.84 5.94 12.26
N ILE A 66 41.18 5.74 11.12
CA ILE A 66 40.02 6.50 10.71
C ILE A 66 38.83 5.56 10.56
N LYS A 67 37.68 5.98 11.05
CA LYS A 67 36.41 5.31 10.80
C LYS A 67 35.42 6.33 10.25
N ILE A 68 34.74 5.97 9.16
CA ILE A 68 33.69 6.81 8.60
C ILE A 68 32.40 6.02 8.59
N THR A 69 31.38 6.62 9.14
CA THR A 69 30.04 6.05 9.20
C THR A 69 29.07 6.96 8.45
N TYR A 70 28.23 6.34 7.64
CA TYR A 70 27.16 7.02 6.95
C TYR A 70 25.96 6.08 6.83
N LEU A 71 24.78 6.59 7.10
CA LEU A 71 23.57 5.77 7.14
C LEU A 71 23.27 5.19 5.74
N GLY A 72 23.13 3.86 5.68
CA GLY A 72 22.91 3.15 4.41
C GLY A 72 24.20 2.71 3.71
N TYR A 73 25.36 2.90 4.34
CA TYR A 73 26.65 2.49 3.80
C TYR A 73 27.41 1.60 4.79
N HIS A 74 28.28 0.75 4.26
CA HIS A 74 29.23 -0.01 5.08
C HIS A 74 30.21 0.95 5.75
N ASP A 75 30.46 0.77 7.04
CA ASP A 75 31.48 1.52 7.74
C ASP A 75 32.81 1.39 7.01
N TYR A 76 33.46 2.51 6.73
CA TYR A 76 34.81 2.54 6.18
C TYR A 76 35.80 2.64 7.33
N GLU A 77 36.69 1.67 7.44
CA GLU A 77 37.75 1.66 8.45
C GLU A 77 39.12 1.50 7.77
N ALA A 78 40.04 2.38 8.08
CA ALA A 78 41.41 2.36 7.54
C ALA A 78 42.39 2.98 8.54
N THR A 79 43.70 2.77 8.29
CA THR A 79 44.76 3.49 8.97
C THR A 79 45.42 4.45 8.00
N LEU A 80 45.32 5.76 8.25
CA LEU A 80 45.96 6.78 7.44
C LEU A 80 47.33 7.14 8.02
N THR A 81 48.35 7.12 7.16
CA THR A 81 49.68 7.59 7.52
C THR A 81 49.89 8.99 6.97
N LEU A 82 50.03 9.96 7.87
CA LEU A 82 50.20 11.37 7.54
C LEU A 82 51.68 11.78 7.48
N PRO A 83 52.07 12.64 6.52
CA PRO A 83 51.25 13.34 5.51
C PRO A 83 50.85 12.43 4.35
N ILE A 84 49.62 12.64 3.83
CA ILE A 84 49.06 11.92 2.67
C ILE A 84 48.68 12.89 1.56
N ALA A 85 48.66 12.44 0.29
CA ALA A 85 48.21 13.25 -0.84
C ALA A 85 46.77 13.72 -0.65
N GLN A 86 46.49 14.96 -1.00
CA GLN A 86 45.20 15.62 -0.69
C GLN A 86 44.53 16.21 -1.94
N PRO A 87 43.15 16.22 -1.98
CA PRO A 87 42.25 15.57 -1.02
C PRO A 87 42.32 14.04 -1.08
N TYR A 88 42.29 13.38 0.08
CA TYR A 88 42.23 11.93 0.14
C TYR A 88 40.78 11.48 -0.09
N LYS A 89 40.56 10.76 -1.20
CA LYS A 89 39.25 10.27 -1.58
C LYS A 89 38.90 8.96 -0.89
N ILE A 90 37.71 8.88 -0.37
CA ILE A 90 37.17 7.71 0.30
C ILE A 90 35.85 7.35 -0.37
N VAL A 91 35.77 6.13 -0.89
CA VAL A 91 34.58 5.61 -1.55
C VAL A 91 33.89 4.65 -0.58
N MET A 92 32.66 4.99 -0.17
CA MET A 92 31.83 4.14 0.67
C MET A 92 30.93 3.27 -0.20
N LYS A 93 30.75 2.01 0.19
CA LYS A 93 29.85 1.06 -0.49
C LYS A 93 28.50 1.05 0.21
N GLU A 94 27.42 1.11 -0.57
CA GLU A 94 26.08 0.98 -0.02
C GLU A 94 25.87 -0.38 0.66
N THR A 95 25.23 -0.36 1.80
CA THR A 95 24.88 -1.58 2.54
C THR A 95 23.62 -2.17 1.93
N VAL A 96 23.73 -3.27 1.20
CA VAL A 96 22.59 -4.11 0.84
C VAL A 96 22.26 -4.98 2.06
N ASN A 97 21.92 -4.38 3.19
CA ASN A 97 21.39 -5.11 4.33
C ASN A 97 19.88 -5.15 4.20
N GLN A 98 19.35 -6.34 3.88
CA GLN A 98 17.98 -6.69 4.28
C GLN A 98 17.94 -6.75 5.82
N LEU A 99 17.91 -5.61 6.47
CA LEU A 99 17.44 -5.51 7.83
C LEU A 99 15.92 -5.59 7.78
N ASP A 100 15.34 -6.52 8.52
CA ASP A 100 13.90 -6.57 8.76
C ASP A 100 13.33 -5.16 8.94
N ALA A 101 12.60 -4.70 7.95
CA ALA A 101 11.69 -3.55 7.92
C ALA A 101 12.04 -2.34 8.83
N VAL A 102 13.26 -1.83 8.72
CA VAL A 102 13.48 -0.39 8.80
C VAL A 102 13.59 0.08 7.36
N THR A 103 12.55 0.68 6.84
CA THR A 103 12.55 1.22 5.49
C THR A 103 13.59 2.32 5.40
N VAL A 104 14.80 1.98 5.00
CA VAL A 104 15.72 2.96 4.44
C VAL A 104 15.29 3.13 2.99
N VAL A 105 14.38 4.03 2.76
CA VAL A 105 14.12 4.57 1.42
C VAL A 105 15.45 5.16 0.98
N GLY A 106 15.99 4.68 -0.17
CA GLY A 106 17.27 5.12 -0.68
C GLY A 106 17.37 6.65 -0.69
N HIS A 107 18.18 7.19 0.19
CA HIS A 107 18.32 8.64 0.36
C HIS A 107 19.03 9.23 -0.86
N ASN A 108 18.31 10.00 -1.64
CA ASN A 108 18.95 11.05 -2.41
C ASN A 108 19.51 12.05 -1.37
N PRO A 109 20.83 12.32 -1.30
CA PRO A 109 21.42 13.19 -0.27
C PRO A 109 20.91 14.64 -0.34
N TYR A 110 20.18 15.00 -1.38
CA TYR A 110 19.54 16.30 -1.53
C TYR A 110 18.07 16.35 -1.12
N VAL A 111 17.49 15.22 -0.76
CA VAL A 111 16.14 15.15 -0.20
C VAL A 111 16.30 14.61 1.21
N ILE A 112 16.32 15.49 2.20
CA ILE A 112 15.98 15.11 3.56
C ILE A 112 14.52 14.67 3.49
N GLU A 113 14.29 13.37 3.27
CA GLU A 113 13.00 12.79 3.58
C GLU A 113 12.82 13.00 5.10
N CYS A 114 12.15 14.08 5.46
CA CYS A 114 11.68 14.23 6.82
C CYS A 114 10.92 12.95 7.12
N ARG A 115 11.41 12.16 8.06
CA ARG A 115 10.67 11.01 8.57
C ARG A 115 9.32 11.57 9.00
N LEU A 116 8.27 11.10 8.35
CA LEU A 116 6.93 11.56 8.62
C LEU A 116 6.65 11.31 10.11
N PRO A 117 6.00 12.23 10.82
CA PRO A 117 5.71 12.06 12.25
C PRO A 117 4.78 10.89 12.55
N TYR A 118 4.25 10.22 11.54
CA TYR A 118 3.47 9.00 11.62
C TYR A 118 4.21 7.85 10.92
N LYS A 119 3.93 6.64 11.35
CA LYS A 119 4.57 5.45 10.84
C LYS A 119 3.87 4.94 9.58
N VAL A 120 4.63 4.80 8.51
CA VAL A 120 4.22 4.04 7.33
C VAL A 120 4.50 2.57 7.59
N GLN A 121 3.47 1.73 7.49
CA GLN A 121 3.64 0.29 7.60
C GLN A 121 3.90 -0.30 6.21
N VAL A 122 4.91 -1.14 6.11
CA VAL A 122 5.44 -1.66 4.84
C VAL A 122 5.32 -3.17 4.81
N ILE A 123 4.96 -3.70 3.65
CA ILE A 123 4.95 -5.13 3.34
C ILE A 123 6.06 -5.42 2.34
N ASP A 124 6.98 -6.30 2.73
CA ASP A 124 8.03 -6.84 1.88
C ASP A 124 7.76 -8.31 1.57
N GLY A 125 8.36 -8.79 0.50
CA GLY A 125 8.47 -10.24 0.28
C GLY A 125 7.49 -10.81 -0.73
N PHE A 126 7.84 -10.69 -2.01
CA PHE A 126 7.10 -11.27 -3.12
C PHE A 126 6.84 -12.77 -2.99
N LEU A 127 7.80 -13.54 -2.46
CA LEU A 127 7.65 -14.98 -2.29
C LEU A 127 6.46 -15.33 -1.39
N LYS A 128 6.22 -14.51 -0.34
CA LYS A 128 5.11 -14.73 0.60
C LYS A 128 3.74 -14.49 -0.03
N HIS A 129 3.65 -13.57 -0.98
CA HIS A 129 2.41 -13.01 -1.50
C HIS A 129 2.14 -13.28 -2.98
N SER A 130 3.05 -14.00 -3.68
CA SER A 130 2.84 -14.32 -5.09
C SER A 130 1.51 -15.04 -5.31
N GLY A 131 0.69 -14.49 -6.19
CA GLY A 131 -0.65 -14.98 -6.51
C GLY A 131 -1.78 -14.50 -5.59
N ASP A 132 -1.48 -13.78 -4.52
CA ASP A 132 -2.49 -13.14 -3.67
C ASP A 132 -3.00 -11.82 -4.28
N GLU A 133 -4.18 -11.40 -3.87
CA GLU A 133 -4.78 -10.14 -4.27
C GLU A 133 -4.38 -9.01 -3.31
N LEU A 134 -4.38 -7.76 -3.81
CA LEU A 134 -3.92 -6.59 -3.05
C LEU A 134 -4.58 -6.50 -1.67
N SER A 135 -5.90 -6.61 -1.59
CA SER A 135 -6.63 -6.49 -0.32
C SER A 135 -6.21 -7.56 0.69
N LYS A 136 -5.97 -8.80 0.24
CA LYS A 136 -5.48 -9.89 1.09
C LYS A 136 -4.05 -9.63 1.57
N ILE A 137 -3.16 -9.15 0.70
CA ILE A 137 -1.79 -8.76 1.08
C ILE A 137 -1.82 -7.72 2.21
N LEU A 138 -2.68 -6.72 2.10
CA LEU A 138 -2.80 -5.63 3.07
C LEU A 138 -3.29 -6.07 4.46
N THR A 139 -4.00 -7.20 4.60
CA THR A 139 -4.41 -7.73 5.92
C THR A 139 -3.24 -8.15 6.82
N GLN A 140 -2.02 -8.19 6.28
CA GLN A 140 -0.80 -8.37 7.06
C GLN A 140 -0.47 -7.17 7.95
N ILE A 141 -1.12 -6.04 7.74
CA ILE A 141 -0.93 -4.81 8.51
C ILE A 141 -1.99 -4.75 9.61
N ALA A 142 -1.59 -4.51 10.86
CA ALA A 142 -2.53 -4.31 11.97
C ALA A 142 -3.47 -3.13 11.66
N GLY A 143 -4.76 -3.24 11.98
CA GLY A 143 -5.79 -2.23 11.66
C GLY A 143 -6.25 -2.20 10.20
N VAL A 144 -5.71 -3.11 9.37
CA VAL A 144 -6.18 -3.32 8.00
C VAL A 144 -6.90 -4.66 7.90
N SER A 145 -8.09 -4.63 7.35
CA SER A 145 -8.91 -5.80 7.02
C SER A 145 -9.42 -5.67 5.58
N MET A 146 -10.38 -6.48 5.19
CA MET A 146 -11.00 -6.37 3.86
C MET A 146 -12.52 -6.54 3.97
N ILE A 147 -13.24 -5.90 3.09
CA ILE A 147 -14.63 -6.18 2.77
C ILE A 147 -14.64 -7.03 1.50
N GLN A 148 -15.42 -8.11 1.53
CA GLN A 148 -15.46 -9.07 0.43
C GLN A 148 -16.87 -9.15 -0.17
N THR A 149 -16.93 -9.45 -1.46
CA THR A 149 -18.13 -9.84 -2.16
C THR A 149 -17.85 -11.21 -2.78
N GLY A 150 -18.09 -12.25 -1.99
CA GLY A 150 -17.68 -13.61 -2.32
C GLY A 150 -16.16 -13.85 -2.22
N GLY A 151 -15.67 -14.87 -2.93
CA GLY A 151 -14.27 -15.30 -2.84
C GLY A 151 -13.32 -14.64 -3.86
N THR A 152 -13.83 -13.80 -4.78
CA THR A 152 -13.06 -13.25 -5.90
C THR A 152 -12.92 -11.74 -5.89
N ILE A 153 -13.72 -11.03 -5.10
CA ILE A 153 -13.76 -9.57 -5.05
C ILE A 153 -13.52 -9.11 -3.62
N ALA A 154 -12.49 -8.30 -3.40
CA ALA A 154 -12.17 -7.76 -2.09
C ALA A 154 -11.65 -6.33 -2.17
N LYS A 155 -12.07 -5.47 -1.24
CA LYS A 155 -11.55 -4.11 -1.04
C LYS A 155 -10.87 -3.99 0.31
N PRO A 156 -9.79 -3.19 0.42
CA PRO A 156 -9.16 -2.93 1.71
C PRO A 156 -10.07 -2.12 2.62
N VAL A 157 -9.96 -2.37 3.91
CA VAL A 157 -10.61 -1.63 5.00
C VAL A 157 -9.53 -1.16 5.96
N ILE A 158 -9.45 0.14 6.22
CA ILE A 158 -8.51 0.74 7.17
C ILE A 158 -9.32 1.39 8.29
N HIS A 159 -9.12 0.96 9.53
CA HIS A 159 -9.83 1.50 10.70
C HIS A 159 -11.37 1.49 10.56
N GLY A 160 -11.92 0.48 9.89
CA GLY A 160 -13.36 0.35 9.63
C GLY A 160 -13.87 1.12 8.40
N LEU A 161 -13.04 1.94 7.76
CA LEU A 161 -13.38 2.70 6.55
C LEU A 161 -12.95 1.96 5.29
N HIS A 162 -13.78 1.99 4.25
CA HIS A 162 -13.54 1.31 2.97
C HIS A 162 -14.05 2.12 1.77
N GLY A 163 -13.84 1.60 0.57
CA GLY A 163 -14.35 2.16 -0.68
C GLY A 163 -13.75 3.53 -0.99
N ASN A 164 -14.62 4.51 -1.24
CA ASN A 164 -14.24 5.87 -1.66
C ASN A 164 -13.49 6.69 -0.57
N ARG A 165 -13.23 6.10 0.60
CA ARG A 165 -12.48 6.74 1.71
C ARG A 165 -11.02 6.28 1.80
N ILE A 166 -10.62 5.32 0.97
CA ILE A 166 -9.24 4.84 0.91
C ILE A 166 -8.68 5.19 -0.46
N LEU A 167 -7.63 5.99 -0.44
CA LEU A 167 -6.91 6.36 -1.64
C LEU A 167 -5.85 5.30 -1.95
N ILE A 168 -5.86 4.76 -3.16
CA ILE A 168 -4.83 3.82 -3.62
C ILE A 168 -4.01 4.50 -4.72
N LEU A 169 -2.69 4.55 -4.51
CA LEU A 169 -1.74 5.09 -5.47
C LEU A 169 -0.93 3.94 -6.10
N ASN A 170 -1.12 3.76 -7.40
CA ASN A 170 -0.36 2.83 -8.19
C ASN A 170 0.81 3.58 -8.84
N ASN A 171 2.03 3.30 -8.40
CA ASN A 171 3.21 4.01 -8.87
C ASN A 171 3.01 5.55 -8.81
N GLU A 172 2.55 6.05 -7.65
CA GLU A 172 2.24 7.47 -7.35
C GLU A 172 1.04 8.06 -8.10
N VAL A 173 0.34 7.31 -8.96
CA VAL A 173 -0.88 7.74 -9.63
C VAL A 173 -2.08 7.23 -8.87
N ARG A 174 -3.04 8.11 -8.57
CA ARG A 174 -4.33 7.72 -7.99
C ARG A 174 -5.03 6.74 -8.92
N GLN A 175 -5.34 5.55 -8.40
CA GLN A 175 -6.04 4.50 -9.14
C GLN A 175 -7.54 4.83 -9.19
N GLU A 176 -8.07 4.95 -10.38
CA GLU A 176 -9.49 5.16 -10.63
C GLU A 176 -10.16 3.87 -11.11
N GLY A 177 -11.50 3.80 -11.15
CA GLY A 177 -12.27 2.66 -11.62
C GLY A 177 -12.81 1.74 -10.53
N GLN A 178 -12.38 1.87 -9.27
CA GLN A 178 -12.83 1.02 -8.15
C GLN A 178 -14.00 1.60 -7.33
N GLN A 179 -14.49 2.79 -7.68
CA GLN A 179 -15.39 3.59 -6.85
C GLN A 179 -16.87 3.20 -6.99
N TRP A 180 -17.24 2.50 -8.05
CA TRP A 180 -18.62 2.33 -8.51
C TRP A 180 -19.54 1.49 -7.62
N GLY A 181 -18.99 0.62 -6.78
CA GLY A 181 -19.80 -0.26 -5.94
C GLY A 181 -18.95 -1.16 -5.05
N ALA A 182 -19.62 -1.93 -4.20
CA ALA A 182 -18.98 -2.87 -3.28
C ALA A 182 -18.29 -4.04 -3.98
N ASP A 183 -18.70 -4.34 -5.20
CA ASP A 183 -18.26 -5.46 -6.05
C ASP A 183 -17.12 -5.10 -7.02
N HIS A 184 -16.47 -3.95 -6.83
CA HIS A 184 -15.34 -3.51 -7.67
C HIS A 184 -14.03 -3.54 -6.88
N ALA A 185 -13.21 -4.57 -7.09
CA ALA A 185 -11.88 -4.68 -6.49
C ALA A 185 -10.88 -3.67 -7.10
N PRO A 186 -9.80 -3.31 -6.41
CA PRO A 186 -8.71 -2.53 -6.99
C PRO A 186 -8.09 -3.22 -8.21
N GLU A 187 -8.03 -2.52 -9.33
CA GLU A 187 -7.57 -3.00 -10.64
C GLU A 187 -6.07 -2.80 -10.78
N ILE A 188 -5.32 -3.48 -9.94
CA ILE A 188 -3.88 -3.34 -9.82
C ILE A 188 -3.25 -4.72 -9.70
N ASP A 189 -2.19 -4.97 -10.46
CA ASP A 189 -1.30 -6.10 -10.20
C ASP A 189 -0.37 -5.76 -9.03
N PRO A 190 -0.53 -6.37 -7.85
CA PRO A 190 0.36 -6.06 -6.72
C PRO A 190 1.81 -6.47 -6.95
N MET A 191 2.08 -7.33 -7.93
CA MET A 191 3.44 -7.79 -8.27
C MET A 191 4.27 -6.74 -9.03
N VAL A 192 3.65 -5.63 -9.46
CA VAL A 192 4.34 -4.44 -10.00
C VAL A 192 5.17 -3.74 -8.91
N ALA A 193 4.77 -3.87 -7.65
CA ALA A 193 5.41 -3.20 -6.53
C ALA A 193 6.55 -4.02 -5.95
N ASP A 194 7.65 -3.39 -5.60
CA ASP A 194 8.63 -3.94 -4.68
C ASP A 194 8.26 -3.63 -3.22
N GLN A 195 7.45 -2.59 -3.02
CA GLN A 195 7.00 -2.15 -1.71
C GLN A 195 5.52 -1.75 -1.75
N ILE A 196 4.74 -2.24 -0.78
CA ILE A 196 3.38 -1.79 -0.53
C ILE A 196 3.34 -1.16 0.86
N SER A 197 2.83 0.07 0.94
CA SER A 197 2.83 0.84 2.18
C SER A 197 1.42 1.32 2.51
N VAL A 198 1.08 1.39 3.80
CA VAL A 198 -0.18 1.95 4.28
C VAL A 198 0.09 3.12 5.21
N VAL A 199 -0.50 4.26 4.87
CA VAL A 199 -0.50 5.49 5.65
C VAL A 199 -1.86 5.61 6.32
N LYS A 200 -1.92 5.44 7.64
CA LYS A 200 -3.17 5.45 8.41
C LYS A 200 -3.54 6.84 8.96
N GLY A 201 -2.64 7.81 8.82
CA GLY A 201 -2.79 9.19 9.30
C GLY A 201 -3.65 10.07 8.39
N ALA A 202 -3.89 11.30 8.80
CA ALA A 202 -4.61 12.32 8.04
C ALA A 202 -3.70 12.99 7.01
N GLU A 203 -3.25 12.23 5.99
CA GLU A 203 -2.36 12.68 4.92
C GLU A 203 -3.09 13.32 3.72
N ALA A 204 -4.38 13.61 3.89
CA ALA A 204 -5.19 14.23 2.83
C ALA A 204 -4.58 15.52 2.26
N VAL A 205 -3.81 16.26 3.06
CA VAL A 205 -3.15 17.49 2.59
C VAL A 205 -2.21 17.21 1.41
N ARG A 206 -1.42 16.14 1.45
CA ARG A 206 -0.51 15.79 0.35
C ARG A 206 -1.23 15.12 -0.81
N TYR A 207 -2.12 14.17 -0.51
CA TYR A 207 -2.68 13.27 -1.51
C TYR A 207 -4.06 13.69 -2.04
N GLY A 208 -4.71 14.68 -1.40
CA GLY A 208 -5.98 15.23 -1.82
C GLY A 208 -7.19 14.62 -1.14
N SER A 209 -8.37 14.87 -1.72
CA SER A 209 -9.65 14.34 -1.26
C SER A 209 -9.67 12.80 -1.26
N ASP A 210 -10.63 12.21 -0.53
CA ASP A 210 -10.89 10.77 -0.46
C ASP A 210 -9.89 9.96 0.40
N ALA A 211 -8.96 10.61 1.11
CA ALA A 211 -8.01 9.97 2.02
C ALA A 211 -8.48 9.94 3.48
N LEU A 212 -9.80 9.82 3.75
CA LEU A 212 -10.37 9.83 5.11
C LEU A 212 -9.92 8.61 5.94
N GLY A 213 -9.88 7.42 5.33
CA GLY A 213 -9.45 6.17 5.97
C GLY A 213 -7.94 6.04 6.01
N GLY A 214 -7.28 6.49 4.96
CA GLY A 214 -5.85 6.38 4.76
C GLY A 214 -5.45 6.27 3.30
N VAL A 215 -4.15 6.07 3.08
CA VAL A 215 -3.56 5.97 1.74
C VAL A 215 -2.77 4.68 1.61
N ILE A 216 -2.96 3.96 0.51
CA ILE A 216 -2.19 2.77 0.14
C ILE A 216 -1.26 3.16 -1.00
N LEU A 217 0.04 2.94 -0.81
CA LEU A 217 1.09 3.26 -1.77
C LEU A 217 1.65 1.95 -2.35
N ILE A 218 1.52 1.77 -3.66
CA ILE A 218 2.08 0.64 -4.40
C ILE A 218 3.26 1.18 -5.20
N SER A 219 4.47 0.90 -4.71
CA SER A 219 5.69 1.54 -5.19
C SER A 219 6.65 0.50 -5.78
N PRO A 220 6.97 0.57 -7.08
CA PRO A 220 8.09 -0.17 -7.64
C PRO A 220 9.42 0.43 -7.15
N ASN A 221 10.48 -0.36 -7.15
CA ASN A 221 11.84 0.15 -6.93
C ASN A 221 12.20 1.18 -8.01
N LYS A 222 13.21 2.00 -7.73
CA LYS A 222 13.81 2.88 -8.75
C LYS A 222 14.31 2.03 -9.92
N LEU A 223 14.32 2.60 -11.12
CA LEU A 223 14.93 1.95 -12.27
C LEU A 223 16.43 1.74 -12.04
N PRO A 224 17.01 0.62 -12.47
CA PRO A 224 18.41 0.25 -12.19
C PRO A 224 19.39 1.00 -13.11
N TYR A 225 19.53 2.31 -12.92
CA TYR A 225 20.47 3.13 -13.69
C TYR A 225 21.93 2.71 -13.39
N GLY A 226 22.70 2.46 -14.45
CA GLY A 226 24.09 2.05 -14.32
C GLY A 226 24.29 0.59 -13.88
N ASP A 227 23.24 -0.15 -13.61
CA ASP A 227 23.27 -1.53 -13.16
C ASP A 227 23.06 -2.51 -14.33
N GLY A 228 23.44 -3.77 -14.14
CA GLY A 228 23.35 -4.82 -15.15
C GLY A 228 21.91 -5.28 -15.42
N LEU A 229 21.80 -6.47 -16.01
CA LEU A 229 20.53 -7.14 -16.24
C LEU A 229 20.16 -7.99 -15.01
N HIS A 230 18.97 -7.81 -14.52
CA HIS A 230 18.38 -8.56 -13.40
C HIS A 230 17.00 -9.08 -13.77
N GLY A 231 16.60 -10.19 -13.18
CA GLY A 231 15.27 -10.73 -13.41
C GLY A 231 14.76 -11.56 -12.26
N LYS A 232 13.44 -11.68 -12.24
CA LYS A 232 12.69 -12.51 -11.27
C LYS A 232 11.65 -13.34 -12.01
N LEU A 233 11.53 -14.61 -11.65
CA LEU A 233 10.46 -15.51 -12.13
C LEU A 233 9.77 -16.13 -10.91
N LEU A 234 8.45 -15.95 -10.81
CA LEU A 234 7.64 -16.34 -9.66
C LEU A 234 6.46 -17.23 -10.09
N PRO A 235 6.65 -18.53 -10.36
CA PRO A 235 5.54 -19.46 -10.48
C PRO A 235 4.95 -19.77 -9.11
N SER A 236 3.63 -19.82 -9.03
CA SER A 236 2.91 -20.24 -7.82
C SER A 236 1.69 -21.09 -8.16
N PHE A 237 1.35 -22.00 -7.24
CA PHE A 237 0.17 -22.84 -7.30
C PHE A 237 -0.56 -22.78 -5.96
N ALA A 238 -1.90 -22.75 -6.00
CA ALA A 238 -2.77 -22.86 -4.83
C ALA A 238 -3.81 -23.96 -5.04
N SER A 239 -4.04 -24.79 -4.01
CA SER A 239 -4.95 -25.94 -4.10
C SER A 239 -6.41 -25.54 -4.21
N ASN A 240 -6.85 -24.51 -3.47
CA ASN A 240 -8.21 -23.98 -3.55
C ASN A 240 -8.35 -23.18 -4.87
N GLY A 241 -9.36 -23.54 -5.66
CA GLY A 241 -9.53 -23.07 -7.03
C GLY A 241 -8.50 -23.64 -8.02
N ARG A 242 -7.60 -24.54 -7.58
CA ARG A 242 -6.48 -25.07 -8.40
C ARG A 242 -5.78 -23.95 -9.17
N LYS A 243 -5.53 -22.84 -8.43
CA LYS A 243 -5.05 -21.58 -9.00
C LYS A 243 -3.57 -21.68 -9.38
N THR A 244 -3.25 -21.28 -10.60
CA THR A 244 -1.87 -21.10 -11.08
C THR A 244 -1.60 -19.63 -11.36
N THR A 245 -0.41 -19.15 -10.96
CA THR A 245 0.07 -17.80 -11.27
C THR A 245 1.51 -17.87 -11.75
N LEU A 246 1.81 -17.11 -12.78
CA LEU A 246 3.16 -16.91 -13.26
C LEU A 246 3.43 -15.41 -13.34
N THR A 247 4.38 -14.92 -12.56
CA THR A 247 4.87 -13.54 -12.68
C THR A 247 6.33 -13.58 -13.13
N ALA A 248 6.68 -12.72 -14.07
CA ALA A 248 8.04 -12.52 -14.54
C ALA A 248 8.36 -11.02 -14.58
N SER A 249 9.57 -10.67 -14.18
CA SER A 249 10.09 -9.31 -14.26
C SER A 249 11.54 -9.33 -14.71
N VAL A 250 11.88 -8.43 -15.62
CA VAL A 250 13.24 -8.21 -16.10
C VAL A 250 13.51 -6.71 -16.14
N GLU A 251 14.66 -6.30 -15.65
CA GLU A 251 15.08 -4.91 -15.58
C GLU A 251 16.58 -4.75 -15.83
N GLY A 252 17.01 -3.58 -16.25
CA GLY A 252 18.42 -3.30 -16.46
C GLY A 252 18.69 -1.91 -17.03
N SER A 253 19.98 -1.57 -17.17
CA SER A 253 20.42 -0.39 -17.88
C SER A 253 20.86 -0.71 -19.30
N VAL A 254 20.82 0.28 -20.18
CA VAL A 254 21.29 0.10 -21.57
C VAL A 254 22.83 0.12 -21.58
N PRO A 255 23.50 -0.93 -22.11
CA PRO A 255 24.95 -0.94 -22.22
C PRO A 255 25.48 0.32 -22.94
N LYS A 256 26.54 0.96 -22.41
CA LYS A 256 27.13 2.23 -22.89
C LYS A 256 26.26 3.48 -22.71
N LEU A 257 24.98 3.36 -22.28
CA LEU A 257 24.08 4.46 -21.94
C LEU A 257 23.58 4.26 -20.50
N HIS A 258 24.50 4.22 -19.54
CA HIS A 258 24.21 3.96 -18.12
C HIS A 258 23.16 4.88 -17.50
N SER A 259 22.91 6.03 -18.12
CA SER A 259 21.84 6.94 -17.75
C SER A 259 20.44 6.48 -18.18
N TRP A 260 20.32 5.42 -18.97
CA TRP A 260 19.05 4.90 -19.45
C TRP A 260 18.78 3.50 -18.86
N ALA A 261 17.67 3.39 -18.13
CA ALA A 261 17.22 2.13 -17.53
C ALA A 261 15.79 1.79 -17.94
N TRP A 262 15.43 0.51 -17.81
CA TRP A 262 14.12 0.00 -18.16
C TRP A 262 13.74 -1.19 -17.26
N ARG A 263 12.42 -1.43 -17.17
CA ARG A 263 11.82 -2.59 -16.51
C ARG A 263 10.62 -3.07 -17.30
N MET A 264 10.45 -4.38 -17.42
CA MET A 264 9.26 -5.05 -17.93
C MET A 264 8.79 -6.08 -16.91
N GLN A 265 7.48 -6.17 -16.71
CA GLN A 265 6.88 -7.14 -15.80
C GLN A 265 5.57 -7.63 -16.38
N GLY A 266 5.25 -8.91 -16.16
CA GLY A 266 3.96 -9.48 -16.51
C GLY A 266 3.51 -10.54 -15.52
N THR A 267 2.18 -10.65 -15.37
CA THR A 267 1.53 -11.64 -14.51
C THR A 267 0.39 -12.32 -15.27
N LEU A 268 0.38 -13.65 -15.27
CA LEU A 268 -0.72 -14.46 -15.76
C LEU A 268 -1.29 -15.26 -14.60
N LYS A 269 -2.61 -15.23 -14.41
CA LYS A 269 -3.32 -15.95 -13.34
C LYS A 269 -4.53 -16.66 -13.91
N ARG A 270 -4.77 -17.90 -13.45
CA ARG A 270 -5.98 -18.67 -13.75
C ARG A 270 -6.41 -19.47 -12.53
N SER A 271 -7.69 -19.35 -12.16
CA SER A 271 -8.32 -20.16 -11.12
C SER A 271 -9.65 -20.73 -11.61
N GLY A 272 -10.01 -21.91 -11.14
CA GLY A 272 -11.34 -22.49 -11.26
C GLY A 272 -12.21 -22.17 -10.04
N ASP A 273 -13.30 -22.93 -9.88
CA ASP A 273 -14.23 -22.78 -8.78
C ASP A 273 -13.52 -22.89 -7.43
N LEU A 274 -13.83 -21.95 -6.53
CA LEU A 274 -13.34 -21.94 -5.16
C LEU A 274 -14.14 -22.93 -4.30
N SER A 275 -13.60 -23.30 -3.14
CA SER A 275 -14.28 -24.17 -2.19
C SER A 275 -14.26 -23.60 -0.78
N THR A 276 -15.37 -23.80 -0.07
CA THR A 276 -15.43 -23.69 1.38
C THR A 276 -14.80 -24.94 2.01
N ALA A 277 -14.94 -25.12 3.31
CA ALA A 277 -14.49 -26.34 3.99
C ALA A 277 -15.23 -27.61 3.47
N ASN A 278 -16.51 -27.48 3.08
CA ASN A 278 -17.41 -28.61 2.86
C ASN A 278 -18.03 -28.67 1.46
N TYR A 279 -17.99 -27.59 0.66
CA TYR A 279 -18.63 -27.54 -0.67
C TYR A 279 -17.96 -26.56 -1.62
N LEU A 280 -18.23 -26.73 -2.92
CA LEU A 280 -17.75 -25.83 -3.97
C LEU A 280 -18.62 -24.56 -4.07
N LEU A 281 -17.96 -23.43 -4.29
CA LEU A 281 -18.59 -22.17 -4.67
C LEU A 281 -18.61 -22.11 -6.21
N ASN A 282 -19.66 -22.63 -6.81
CA ASN A 282 -19.74 -22.73 -8.26
C ASN A 282 -19.86 -21.36 -8.97
N ASN A 283 -19.24 -21.25 -10.14
CA ASN A 283 -19.09 -20.04 -10.90
C ASN A 283 -18.26 -18.96 -10.15
N THR A 284 -17.09 -19.36 -9.68
CA THR A 284 -16.10 -18.44 -9.07
C THR A 284 -14.75 -18.52 -9.76
N ALA A 285 -14.71 -19.05 -10.99
CA ALA A 285 -13.51 -19.09 -11.81
C ALA A 285 -13.08 -17.67 -12.23
N ALA A 286 -11.77 -17.46 -12.36
CA ALA A 286 -11.21 -16.18 -12.77
C ALA A 286 -9.94 -16.35 -13.61
N ARG A 287 -9.64 -15.35 -14.43
CA ARG A 287 -8.39 -15.22 -15.18
C ARG A 287 -7.89 -13.78 -15.16
N GLU A 288 -6.59 -13.60 -15.06
CA GLU A 288 -5.93 -12.29 -15.15
C GLU A 288 -4.76 -12.35 -16.15
N ALA A 289 -4.53 -11.25 -16.86
CA ALA A 289 -3.36 -11.04 -17.71
C ALA A 289 -2.90 -9.59 -17.57
N ASN A 290 -1.82 -9.38 -16.83
CA ASN A 290 -1.30 -8.06 -16.51
C ASN A 290 0.08 -7.87 -17.12
N PHE A 291 0.36 -6.63 -17.53
CA PHE A 291 1.63 -6.26 -18.13
C PHE A 291 2.00 -4.83 -17.77
N SER A 292 3.27 -4.57 -17.49
CA SER A 292 3.79 -3.23 -17.28
C SER A 292 5.17 -3.03 -17.88
N VAL A 293 5.43 -1.80 -18.31
CA VAL A 293 6.75 -1.35 -18.81
C VAL A 293 7.07 -0.01 -18.18
N ALA A 294 8.31 0.14 -17.73
CA ALA A 294 8.86 1.41 -17.29
C ALA A 294 10.18 1.67 -18.03
N THR A 295 10.43 2.90 -18.39
CA THR A 295 11.73 3.34 -18.91
C THR A 295 12.02 4.75 -18.45
N GLY A 296 13.30 5.07 -18.29
CA GLY A 296 13.69 6.39 -17.83
C GLY A 296 15.11 6.76 -18.17
N VAL A 297 15.37 8.05 -18.07
CA VAL A 297 16.70 8.65 -18.28
C VAL A 297 17.04 9.49 -17.07
N GLN A 298 18.19 9.22 -16.47
CA GLN A 298 18.75 9.98 -15.37
C GLN A 298 19.97 10.75 -15.85
N LYS A 299 20.02 12.05 -15.57
CA LYS A 299 21.16 12.94 -15.78
C LYS A 299 21.42 13.74 -14.51
N ASN A 300 22.62 14.36 -14.41
CA ASN A 300 23.15 15.02 -13.19
C ASN A 300 22.15 15.82 -12.33
N LYS A 301 21.15 16.44 -12.93
CA LYS A 301 20.18 17.28 -12.20
C LYS A 301 18.74 16.86 -12.36
N GLY A 302 18.46 15.79 -13.08
CA GLY A 302 17.07 15.42 -13.33
C GLY A 302 16.89 14.00 -13.81
N THR A 303 15.66 13.52 -13.67
CA THR A 303 15.22 12.23 -14.17
C THR A 303 13.89 12.41 -14.87
N ALA A 304 13.71 11.73 -15.97
CA ALA A 304 12.43 11.61 -16.67
C ALA A 304 12.12 10.13 -16.85
N GLU A 305 10.90 9.74 -16.49
CA GLU A 305 10.45 8.35 -16.52
C GLU A 305 9.06 8.26 -17.16
N VAL A 306 8.85 7.21 -17.93
CA VAL A 306 7.54 6.83 -18.48
C VAL A 306 7.20 5.43 -17.99
N PHE A 307 5.98 5.26 -17.53
CA PHE A 307 5.44 3.98 -17.08
C PHE A 307 4.11 3.72 -17.79
N TYR A 308 3.92 2.50 -18.23
CA TYR A 308 2.64 2.03 -18.76
C TYR A 308 2.30 0.69 -18.11
N SER A 309 1.03 0.53 -17.74
CA SER A 309 0.50 -0.77 -17.31
C SER A 309 -0.86 -1.05 -17.93
N ARG A 310 -1.12 -2.34 -18.16
CA ARG A 310 -2.42 -2.90 -18.54
C ARG A 310 -2.77 -3.99 -17.55
N TYR A 311 -3.90 -3.82 -16.89
CA TYR A 311 -4.52 -4.83 -16.05
C TYR A 311 -5.73 -5.39 -16.77
N GLU A 312 -5.86 -6.70 -16.83
CA GLU A 312 -7.06 -7.36 -17.36
C GLU A 312 -7.48 -8.48 -16.41
N ASN A 313 -8.74 -8.41 -15.98
CA ASN A 313 -9.37 -9.45 -15.17
C ASN A 313 -10.71 -9.84 -15.76
N GLU A 314 -10.99 -11.14 -15.79
CA GLU A 314 -12.32 -11.68 -16.03
C GLU A 314 -12.63 -12.68 -14.93
N SER A 315 -13.70 -12.44 -14.19
CA SER A 315 -14.12 -13.25 -13.04
C SER A 315 -15.62 -13.52 -13.08
N SER A 316 -15.99 -14.76 -12.77
CA SER A 316 -17.37 -15.15 -12.58
C SER A 316 -17.87 -14.70 -11.21
N VAL A 317 -19.18 -14.54 -11.08
CA VAL A 317 -19.87 -14.25 -9.84
C VAL A 317 -20.60 -15.50 -9.35
N PHE A 318 -20.49 -15.79 -8.06
CA PHE A 318 -21.06 -16.96 -7.41
C PHE A 318 -22.55 -17.15 -7.73
N TYR A 319 -22.96 -18.30 -8.25
CA TYR A 319 -24.34 -18.58 -8.60
C TYR A 319 -25.29 -18.53 -7.42
N GLY A 320 -24.81 -18.87 -6.23
CA GLY A 320 -25.65 -18.95 -5.03
C GLY A 320 -26.20 -17.62 -4.53
N SER A 321 -25.73 -16.48 -5.06
CA SER A 321 -26.27 -15.14 -4.78
C SER A 321 -27.36 -14.69 -5.76
N HIS A 322 -27.65 -15.48 -6.80
CA HIS A 322 -28.65 -15.16 -7.82
C HIS A 322 -29.84 -16.11 -7.71
N ILE A 323 -30.90 -15.68 -7.09
CA ILE A 323 -32.04 -16.51 -6.66
C ILE A 323 -33.30 -16.08 -7.40
N GLY A 324 -34.03 -17.05 -7.90
CA GLY A 324 -35.11 -16.84 -8.87
C GLY A 324 -36.43 -16.30 -8.27
N ASN A 325 -36.71 -16.56 -6.99
CA ASN A 325 -37.92 -16.15 -6.32
C ASN A 325 -37.70 -15.78 -4.83
N LEU A 326 -38.69 -15.18 -4.19
CA LEU A 326 -38.57 -14.67 -2.83
C LEU A 326 -38.46 -15.79 -1.80
N ASP A 327 -39.24 -16.86 -1.93
CA ASP A 327 -39.23 -17.95 -0.95
C ASP A 327 -37.88 -18.66 -0.92
N ASP A 328 -37.25 -18.89 -2.10
CA ASP A 328 -35.92 -19.44 -2.20
C ASP A 328 -34.85 -18.48 -1.64
N LEU A 329 -35.04 -17.16 -1.78
CA LEU A 329 -34.15 -16.17 -1.20
C LEU A 329 -34.20 -16.18 0.32
N LEU A 330 -35.39 -16.19 0.91
CA LEU A 330 -35.57 -16.27 2.36
C LEU A 330 -35.05 -17.60 2.91
N GLY A 331 -35.38 -18.71 2.25
CA GLY A 331 -34.81 -20.02 2.60
C GLY A 331 -33.28 -20.08 2.48
N ARG A 332 -32.68 -19.34 1.52
CA ARG A 332 -31.22 -19.22 1.40
C ARG A 332 -30.64 -18.46 2.59
N PHE A 333 -31.26 -17.39 3.04
CA PHE A 333 -30.83 -16.63 4.21
C PHE A 333 -30.93 -17.48 5.49
N GLU A 334 -31.96 -18.31 5.64
CA GLU A 334 -32.13 -19.21 6.76
C GLU A 334 -31.05 -20.30 6.79
N ILE A 335 -30.79 -20.94 5.66
CA ILE A 335 -29.82 -22.04 5.54
C ILE A 335 -28.37 -21.52 5.49
N GLY A 336 -28.16 -20.35 4.90
CA GLY A 336 -26.87 -19.66 4.82
C GLY A 336 -25.82 -20.36 3.95
N ARG A 337 -26.25 -21.26 3.02
CA ARG A 337 -25.40 -21.97 2.07
C ARG A 337 -26.17 -22.42 0.83
N PRO A 338 -25.50 -22.73 -0.31
CA PRO A 338 -26.16 -23.28 -1.48
C PRO A 338 -26.75 -24.68 -1.18
N LEU A 339 -27.93 -24.94 -1.75
CA LEU A 339 -28.59 -26.23 -1.65
C LEU A 339 -28.02 -27.24 -2.65
N THR A 340 -27.49 -26.77 -3.78
CA THR A 340 -26.97 -27.58 -4.85
C THR A 340 -25.55 -27.12 -5.20
N THR A 341 -24.66 -28.07 -5.43
CA THR A 341 -23.32 -27.82 -5.94
C THR A 341 -23.09 -28.63 -7.22
N TYR A 342 -22.26 -28.10 -8.11
CA TYR A 342 -21.90 -28.72 -9.39
C TYR A 342 -20.42 -29.13 -9.34
N PRO A 343 -19.97 -30.03 -10.26
CA PRO A 343 -18.56 -30.37 -10.37
C PRO A 343 -17.66 -29.17 -10.60
N PHE A 344 -16.42 -29.27 -10.15
CA PHE A 344 -15.40 -28.24 -10.33
C PHE A 344 -15.20 -27.84 -11.80
N SER A 345 -15.13 -26.56 -12.08
CA SER A 345 -14.92 -26.00 -13.42
C SER A 345 -13.92 -24.84 -13.44
N TYR A 346 -13.26 -24.65 -14.59
CA TYR A 346 -12.52 -23.45 -14.95
C TYR A 346 -13.31 -22.50 -15.85
N SER A 347 -14.57 -22.82 -16.16
CA SER A 347 -15.41 -22.01 -17.03
C SER A 347 -15.83 -20.74 -16.35
N ILE A 348 -15.70 -19.63 -17.06
CA ILE A 348 -16.13 -18.29 -16.63
C ILE A 348 -17.47 -18.01 -17.31
N ASN A 349 -18.56 -18.26 -16.60
CA ASN A 349 -19.92 -18.08 -17.12
C ASN A 349 -20.58 -16.84 -16.49
N ALA A 350 -21.62 -16.30 -17.14
CA ALA A 350 -22.45 -15.28 -16.55
C ALA A 350 -23.23 -15.84 -15.34
N PRO A 351 -23.44 -15.06 -14.27
CA PRO A 351 -22.98 -13.70 -14.11
C PRO A 351 -21.45 -13.62 -13.98
N LYS A 352 -20.86 -12.62 -14.64
CA LYS A 352 -19.41 -12.40 -14.65
C LYS A 352 -19.07 -10.94 -14.89
N GLN A 353 -17.86 -10.55 -14.52
CA GLN A 353 -17.27 -9.24 -14.81
C GLN A 353 -16.04 -9.40 -15.70
N LYS A 354 -15.81 -8.41 -16.56
CA LYS A 354 -14.56 -8.24 -17.30
C LYS A 354 -14.12 -6.79 -17.21
N VAL A 355 -12.87 -6.59 -16.82
CA VAL A 355 -12.26 -5.27 -16.65
C VAL A 355 -10.95 -5.21 -17.41
N VAL A 356 -10.72 -4.08 -18.09
CA VAL A 356 -9.44 -3.76 -18.71
C VAL A 356 -9.06 -2.33 -18.32
N HIS A 357 -8.00 -2.18 -17.56
CA HIS A 357 -7.52 -0.89 -17.11
C HIS A 357 -6.14 -0.57 -17.69
N HIS A 358 -6.03 0.57 -18.36
CA HIS A 358 -4.79 1.11 -18.90
C HIS A 358 -4.35 2.31 -18.08
N LEU A 359 -3.08 2.33 -17.69
CA LEU A 359 -2.45 3.47 -17.01
C LEU A 359 -1.17 3.85 -17.76
N LEU A 360 -1.10 5.09 -18.22
CA LEU A 360 0.12 5.71 -18.74
C LEU A 360 0.54 6.85 -17.81
N LYS A 361 1.79 6.86 -17.36
CA LYS A 361 2.36 7.92 -16.54
C LYS A 361 3.64 8.45 -17.19
N ALA A 362 3.80 9.77 -17.20
CA ALA A 362 5.05 10.45 -17.49
C ALA A 362 5.40 11.32 -16.28
N LYS A 363 6.58 11.13 -15.72
CA LYS A 363 7.08 11.88 -14.57
C LYS A 363 8.47 12.43 -14.86
N ALA A 364 8.71 13.68 -14.50
CA ALA A 364 10.02 14.28 -14.53
C ALA A 364 10.28 15.04 -13.24
N PHE A 365 11.52 15.04 -12.79
CA PHE A 365 11.96 15.98 -11.77
C PHE A 365 13.26 16.64 -12.15
N TYR A 366 13.47 17.82 -11.62
CA TYR A 366 14.69 18.60 -11.82
C TYR A 366 15.16 19.19 -10.49
N LEU A 367 16.45 19.02 -10.21
CA LEU A 367 17.12 19.55 -9.02
C LEU A 367 17.51 21.01 -9.29
N LEU A 368 16.88 21.91 -8.57
CA LEU A 368 17.15 23.34 -8.60
C LEU A 368 18.29 23.68 -7.62
N PRO A 369 18.91 24.87 -7.75
CA PRO A 369 19.89 25.35 -6.77
C PRO A 369 19.31 25.37 -5.35
N LEU A 370 20.20 25.39 -4.34
CA LEU A 370 19.86 25.48 -2.92
C LEU A 370 19.04 24.31 -2.36
N GLY A 371 19.14 23.12 -2.96
CA GLY A 371 18.49 21.91 -2.46
C GLY A 371 16.99 21.82 -2.75
N SER A 372 16.49 22.56 -3.73
CA SER A 372 15.10 22.45 -4.19
C SER A 372 14.93 21.41 -5.27
N LYS A 373 13.74 20.82 -5.35
CA LYS A 373 13.35 19.88 -6.39
C LYS A 373 11.98 20.27 -6.94
N LEU A 374 11.89 20.39 -8.24
CA LEU A 374 10.61 20.54 -8.95
C LEU A 374 10.25 19.20 -9.57
N THR A 375 9.04 18.73 -9.34
CA THR A 375 8.50 17.49 -9.91
C THR A 375 7.24 17.81 -10.70
N ALA A 376 7.09 17.20 -11.87
CA ALA A 376 5.85 17.23 -12.64
C ALA A 376 5.50 15.81 -13.06
N GLN A 377 4.23 15.46 -12.92
CA GLN A 377 3.69 14.15 -13.27
C GLN A 377 2.38 14.31 -14.01
N TYR A 378 2.30 13.71 -15.19
CA TYR A 378 1.05 13.54 -15.92
C TYR A 378 0.68 12.07 -15.98
N ALA A 379 -0.61 11.76 -15.78
CA ALA A 379 -1.09 10.41 -16.01
C ALA A 379 -2.40 10.41 -16.78
N PHE A 380 -2.55 9.36 -17.59
CA PHE A 380 -3.75 9.03 -18.34
C PHE A 380 -4.21 7.63 -17.94
N GLN A 381 -5.50 7.48 -17.63
CA GLN A 381 -6.12 6.19 -17.35
C GLN A 381 -7.33 5.99 -18.22
N LYS A 382 -7.53 4.74 -18.65
CA LYS A 382 -8.72 4.30 -19.34
C LYS A 382 -9.15 2.97 -18.74
N ASP A 383 -10.31 2.98 -18.07
CA ASP A 383 -10.95 1.79 -17.52
C ASP A 383 -12.15 1.40 -18.36
N ILE A 384 -12.22 0.13 -18.76
CA ILE A 384 -13.32 -0.46 -19.50
C ILE A 384 -13.88 -1.60 -18.67
N ARG A 385 -15.11 -1.44 -18.21
CA ARG A 385 -15.80 -2.42 -17.38
C ARG A 385 -17.02 -2.97 -18.07
N GLN A 386 -17.13 -4.28 -18.09
CA GLN A 386 -18.26 -5.01 -18.63
C GLN A 386 -18.79 -6.02 -17.62
N GLU A 387 -20.10 -5.99 -17.35
CA GLU A 387 -20.75 -6.96 -16.48
C GLU A 387 -21.81 -7.72 -17.28
N PHE A 388 -21.84 -9.03 -17.09
CA PHE A 388 -22.72 -9.93 -17.82
C PHE A 388 -23.65 -10.63 -16.85
N SER A 389 -24.94 -10.61 -17.14
CA SER A 389 -25.98 -11.30 -16.39
C SER A 389 -26.58 -12.45 -17.19
N LEU A 390 -27.26 -13.35 -16.49
CA LEU A 390 -28.10 -14.37 -17.15
C LEU A 390 -29.30 -13.71 -17.80
N ARG A 391 -29.46 -13.86 -19.10
CA ARG A 391 -30.53 -13.28 -19.89
C ARG A 391 -31.13 -14.30 -20.86
N ARG A 392 -32.41 -14.11 -21.18
CA ARG A 392 -33.09 -14.93 -22.21
C ARG A 392 -32.68 -14.55 -23.62
N MET A 393 -32.99 -15.38 -24.60
CA MET A 393 -32.80 -15.16 -26.04
C MET A 393 -31.33 -14.90 -26.44
N ASP A 394 -30.39 -15.68 -25.87
CA ASP A 394 -28.92 -15.59 -26.16
C ASP A 394 -28.27 -14.22 -25.90
N ARG A 395 -28.97 -13.35 -25.09
CA ARG A 395 -28.45 -12.04 -24.71
C ARG A 395 -27.42 -12.10 -23.58
N THR A 396 -27.15 -13.27 -23.01
CA THR A 396 -26.13 -13.49 -21.96
C THR A 396 -24.72 -13.09 -22.42
N ARG A 397 -24.47 -13.07 -23.74
CA ARG A 397 -23.19 -12.63 -24.31
C ARG A 397 -23.07 -11.11 -24.48
N ILE A 398 -24.18 -10.37 -24.37
CA ILE A 398 -24.20 -8.92 -24.40
C ILE A 398 -24.06 -8.42 -22.97
N PRO A 399 -23.08 -7.54 -22.66
CA PRO A 399 -22.95 -7.01 -21.31
C PRO A 399 -24.23 -6.29 -20.86
N ALA A 400 -24.59 -6.47 -19.59
CA ALA A 400 -25.67 -5.71 -18.95
C ALA A 400 -25.19 -4.31 -18.54
N LEU A 401 -23.92 -4.19 -18.20
CA LEU A 401 -23.21 -2.95 -17.97
C LEU A 401 -22.01 -2.90 -18.90
N ASN A 402 -21.80 -1.76 -19.56
CA ASN A 402 -20.61 -1.51 -20.38
C ASN A 402 -20.19 -0.05 -20.21
N MET A 403 -19.24 0.20 -19.32
CA MET A 403 -18.77 1.54 -18.98
C MET A 403 -17.34 1.76 -19.44
N GLU A 404 -17.05 2.98 -19.83
CA GLU A 404 -15.71 3.46 -20.13
C GLU A 404 -15.43 4.74 -19.30
N LEU A 405 -14.46 4.67 -18.41
CA LEU A 405 -13.97 5.81 -17.64
C LEU A 405 -12.62 6.25 -18.17
N THR A 406 -12.52 7.51 -18.53
CA THR A 406 -11.26 8.15 -18.94
C THR A 406 -10.86 9.18 -17.90
N THR A 407 -9.60 9.14 -17.47
CA THR A 407 -9.08 10.08 -16.46
C THR A 407 -7.75 10.67 -16.92
N HIS A 408 -7.62 11.98 -16.81
CA HIS A 408 -6.37 12.74 -16.99
C HIS A 408 -6.00 13.40 -15.67
N THR A 409 -4.77 13.23 -15.22
CA THR A 409 -4.25 13.90 -14.01
C THR A 409 -2.96 14.63 -14.32
N LEU A 410 -2.75 15.77 -13.65
CA LEU A 410 -1.51 16.52 -13.67
C LEU A 410 -1.19 16.95 -12.23
N ASP A 411 -0.02 16.56 -11.75
CA ASP A 411 0.50 16.95 -10.45
C ASP A 411 1.82 17.68 -10.63
N VAL A 412 1.97 18.81 -9.94
CA VAL A 412 3.22 19.58 -9.92
C VAL A 412 3.53 19.93 -8.47
N ASP A 413 4.72 19.60 -8.02
CA ASP A 413 5.19 19.95 -6.68
C ASP A 413 6.61 20.50 -6.69
N TRP A 414 6.83 21.46 -5.81
CA TRP A 414 8.12 22.04 -5.47
C TRP A 414 8.44 21.71 -4.03
N ASP A 415 9.54 21.00 -3.82
CA ASP A 415 10.05 20.61 -2.51
C ASP A 415 11.37 21.36 -2.25
N HIS A 416 11.46 22.07 -1.14
CA HIS A 416 12.62 22.83 -0.73
C HIS A 416 13.01 22.51 0.69
N SER A 417 14.21 21.98 0.87
CA SER A 417 14.81 21.76 2.17
C SER A 417 15.72 22.90 2.52
N TYR A 418 15.22 23.84 3.37
CA TYR A 418 15.96 25.00 3.79
C TYR A 418 16.71 24.75 5.10
N ARG A 419 18.04 24.87 5.11
CA ARG A 419 18.91 24.79 6.31
C ARG A 419 18.56 23.65 7.25
N TYR A 420 18.85 22.40 6.96
CA TYR A 420 18.81 21.19 7.83
C TYR A 420 17.62 21.04 8.83
N ARG A 421 16.84 22.11 9.12
CA ARG A 421 15.74 22.10 10.10
C ARG A 421 14.37 22.27 9.46
N TRP A 422 14.28 23.01 8.37
CA TRP A 422 13.04 23.34 7.71
C TRP A 422 12.95 22.71 6.33
N GLY A 423 11.79 22.18 6.01
CA GLY A 423 11.45 21.71 4.67
C GLY A 423 10.07 22.22 4.28
N THR A 424 9.95 22.78 3.10
CA THR A 424 8.72 23.33 2.55
C THR A 424 8.37 22.57 1.28
N MET A 425 7.12 22.11 1.17
CA MET A 425 6.58 21.56 -0.06
C MET A 425 5.34 22.35 -0.44
N ILE A 426 5.27 22.76 -1.69
CA ILE A 426 4.09 23.41 -2.26
C ILE A 426 3.75 22.68 -3.55
N GLY A 427 2.48 22.39 -3.76
CA GLY A 427 2.07 21.66 -4.96
C GLY A 427 0.64 21.95 -5.37
N GLY A 428 0.34 21.51 -6.58
CA GLY A 428 -0.99 21.56 -7.16
C GLY A 428 -1.31 20.30 -7.92
N SER A 429 -2.57 19.93 -7.93
CA SER A 429 -3.11 18.79 -8.64
C SER A 429 -4.31 19.20 -9.48
N PHE A 430 -4.45 18.57 -10.63
CA PHE A 430 -5.57 18.71 -11.54
C PHE A 430 -6.04 17.33 -12.00
N SER A 431 -7.35 17.09 -12.07
CA SER A 431 -7.92 15.86 -12.59
C SER A 431 -9.18 16.15 -13.39
N LYS A 432 -9.28 15.49 -14.55
CA LYS A 432 -10.48 15.47 -15.38
C LYS A 432 -10.89 14.01 -15.60
N GLN A 433 -12.17 13.70 -15.37
CA GLN A 433 -12.76 12.38 -15.59
C GLN A 433 -14.00 12.51 -16.48
N ASP A 434 -14.12 11.59 -17.41
CA ASP A 434 -15.31 11.43 -18.25
C ASP A 434 -15.74 9.96 -18.22
N ASN A 435 -16.97 9.68 -17.79
CA ASN A 435 -17.57 8.34 -17.82
C ASN A 435 -18.65 8.26 -18.89
N TYR A 436 -18.58 7.22 -19.69
CA TYR A 436 -19.54 6.97 -20.74
C TYR A 436 -20.07 5.53 -20.68
N ASN A 437 -21.38 5.40 -20.57
CA ASN A 437 -22.07 4.12 -20.68
C ASN A 437 -22.28 3.78 -22.15
N GLN A 438 -21.60 2.74 -22.62
CA GLN A 438 -21.66 2.31 -24.03
C GLN A 438 -23.06 1.78 -24.36
N PRO A 439 -23.68 2.24 -25.47
CA PRO A 439 -25.02 1.81 -25.86
C PRO A 439 -25.04 0.35 -26.31
N GLY A 440 -26.23 -0.23 -26.48
CA GLY A 440 -26.42 -1.59 -26.98
C GLY A 440 -26.53 -2.67 -25.93
N THR A 441 -26.45 -2.34 -24.65
CA THR A 441 -26.62 -3.28 -23.54
C THR A 441 -28.06 -3.79 -23.41
N GLY A 442 -29.05 -2.98 -23.81
CA GLY A 442 -30.46 -3.24 -23.63
C GLY A 442 -30.93 -3.26 -22.17
N VAL A 443 -30.14 -2.62 -21.31
CA VAL A 443 -30.44 -2.39 -19.88
C VAL A 443 -30.10 -0.94 -19.58
N VAL A 444 -30.88 -0.29 -18.71
CA VAL A 444 -30.58 1.03 -18.20
C VAL A 444 -29.32 0.92 -17.32
N PRO A 445 -28.33 1.78 -17.51
CA PRO A 445 -27.14 1.79 -16.67
C PRO A 445 -27.48 2.06 -15.18
N VAL A 446 -26.76 1.42 -14.28
CA VAL A 446 -26.92 1.61 -12.82
C VAL A 446 -26.63 3.04 -12.40
N ILE A 447 -25.71 3.71 -13.10
CA ILE A 447 -25.34 5.11 -12.89
C ILE A 447 -25.40 5.88 -14.20
N PRO A 448 -25.67 7.21 -14.17
CA PRO A 448 -25.67 8.04 -15.37
C PRO A 448 -24.26 8.23 -15.93
N ASN A 449 -24.17 8.76 -17.15
CA ASN A 449 -22.91 9.33 -17.65
C ASN A 449 -22.51 10.50 -16.76
N PHE A 450 -21.22 10.75 -16.62
CA PHE A 450 -20.78 11.94 -15.89
C PHE A 450 -19.46 12.48 -16.39
N ALA A 451 -19.25 13.77 -16.17
CA ALA A 451 -17.98 14.47 -16.27
C ALA A 451 -17.63 15.09 -14.93
N SER A 452 -16.37 14.99 -14.54
CA SER A 452 -15.87 15.59 -13.30
C SER A 452 -14.56 16.33 -13.53
N LEU A 453 -14.44 17.51 -12.92
CA LEU A 453 -13.23 18.34 -12.93
C LEU A 453 -12.84 18.62 -11.48
N SER A 454 -11.58 18.36 -11.14
CA SER A 454 -11.05 18.63 -9.80
C SER A 454 -9.72 19.35 -9.88
N TYR A 455 -9.48 20.27 -8.96
CA TYR A 455 -8.17 20.87 -8.73
C TYR A 455 -7.94 21.08 -7.24
N GLY A 456 -6.67 21.03 -6.85
CA GLY A 456 -6.25 21.27 -5.48
C GLY A 456 -4.91 21.96 -5.43
N VAL A 457 -4.70 22.78 -4.41
CA VAL A 457 -3.41 23.42 -4.10
C VAL A 457 -3.07 23.18 -2.64
N PHE A 458 -1.81 22.90 -2.35
CA PHE A 458 -1.39 22.59 -0.98
C PHE A 458 -0.04 23.16 -0.63
N GLY A 459 0.17 23.38 0.67
CA GLY A 459 1.46 23.71 1.26
C GLY A 459 1.69 22.86 2.50
N ILE A 460 2.89 22.33 2.63
CA ILE A 460 3.34 21.54 3.79
C ILE A 460 4.64 22.13 4.31
N GLN A 461 4.68 22.42 5.59
CA GLN A 461 5.88 22.86 6.30
C GLN A 461 6.34 21.78 7.27
N ARG A 462 7.62 21.42 7.20
CA ARG A 462 8.27 20.43 8.06
C ARG A 462 9.33 21.09 8.90
N TYR A 463 9.50 20.60 10.11
CA TYR A 463 10.54 21.06 11.02
C TYR A 463 11.19 19.85 11.72
N SER A 464 12.53 19.79 11.69
CA SER A 464 13.30 18.73 12.34
C SER A 464 14.40 19.37 13.19
N TYR A 465 14.40 19.09 14.48
CA TYR A 465 15.42 19.58 15.42
C TYR A 465 15.66 18.59 16.56
N MET A 466 16.90 18.16 16.71
CA MET A 466 17.28 17.13 17.68
C MET A 466 16.37 15.89 17.57
N ASN A 467 15.63 15.59 18.62
CA ASN A 467 14.74 14.44 18.72
C ASN A 467 13.28 14.76 18.29
N TRP A 468 13.01 15.98 17.83
CA TRP A 468 11.68 16.43 17.42
C TRP A 468 11.56 16.49 15.89
N GLN A 469 10.44 16.01 15.41
CA GLN A 469 9.98 16.25 14.04
C GLN A 469 8.55 16.75 14.13
N ALA A 470 8.24 17.80 13.38
CA ALA A 470 6.90 18.36 13.30
C ALA A 470 6.54 18.64 11.83
N GLN A 471 5.27 18.55 11.52
CA GLN A 471 4.73 18.87 10.21
C GLN A 471 3.39 19.57 10.38
N ALA A 472 3.17 20.60 9.55
CA ALA A 472 1.86 21.21 9.39
C ALA A 472 1.58 21.37 7.89
N GLY A 473 0.34 21.20 7.49
CA GLY A 473 -0.06 21.31 6.10
C GLY A 473 -1.47 21.86 5.96
N LEU A 474 -1.69 22.53 4.83
CA LEU A 474 -2.96 23.11 4.43
C LEU A 474 -3.20 22.81 2.96
N ARG A 475 -4.46 22.52 2.59
CA ARG A 475 -4.85 22.24 1.22
C ARG A 475 -6.27 22.76 0.97
N TYR A 476 -6.48 23.36 -0.17
CA TYR A 476 -7.79 23.69 -0.72
C TYR A 476 -8.07 22.81 -1.94
N ASP A 477 -9.24 22.21 -1.98
CA ASP A 477 -9.73 21.40 -3.10
C ASP A 477 -11.07 21.93 -3.60
N TYR A 478 -11.26 21.87 -4.92
CA TYR A 478 -12.52 22.08 -5.61
C TYR A 478 -12.82 20.90 -6.52
N LYS A 479 -14.09 20.49 -6.56
CA LYS A 479 -14.58 19.43 -7.45
C LYS A 479 -15.92 19.85 -8.06
N TYR A 480 -15.98 19.85 -9.37
CA TYR A 480 -17.20 19.94 -10.17
C TYR A 480 -17.59 18.55 -10.68
N LEU A 481 -18.87 18.24 -10.62
CA LEU A 481 -19.46 17.00 -11.12
C LEU A 481 -20.72 17.34 -11.89
N ASN A 482 -20.84 16.83 -13.11
CA ASN A 482 -22.04 16.91 -13.92
C ASN A 482 -22.44 15.50 -14.34
N ALA A 483 -23.62 15.04 -13.92
CA ALA A 483 -24.18 13.73 -14.21
C ALA A 483 -25.43 13.87 -15.09
N ASP A 484 -25.58 13.00 -16.10
CA ASP A 484 -26.71 13.03 -17.02
C ASP A 484 -27.03 11.61 -17.51
N GLY A 485 -28.28 11.19 -17.36
CA GLY A 485 -28.76 9.89 -17.75
C GLY A 485 -30.27 9.82 -17.91
N TYR A 486 -30.75 8.63 -18.25
CA TYR A 486 -32.18 8.33 -18.35
C TYR A 486 -32.50 7.09 -17.53
N ASP A 487 -33.56 7.15 -16.74
CA ASP A 487 -34.07 6.02 -15.97
C ASP A 487 -34.84 5.01 -16.84
N MET A 488 -35.38 3.97 -16.19
CA MET A 488 -36.16 2.93 -16.89
C MET A 488 -37.49 3.43 -17.48
N TYR A 489 -37.96 4.63 -17.10
CA TYR A 489 -39.13 5.29 -17.64
C TYR A 489 -38.79 6.36 -18.68
N SER A 490 -37.53 6.41 -19.14
CA SER A 490 -37.01 7.44 -20.04
C SER A 490 -37.10 8.87 -19.46
N GLN A 491 -37.15 9.00 -18.14
CA GLN A 491 -37.05 10.29 -17.49
C GLN A 491 -35.59 10.64 -17.29
N ARG A 492 -35.22 11.89 -17.62
CA ARG A 492 -33.88 12.39 -17.42
C ARG A 492 -33.60 12.60 -15.94
N TYR A 493 -32.49 12.10 -15.44
CA TYR A 493 -31.99 12.27 -14.08
C TYR A 493 -30.52 12.60 -14.08
N GLY A 494 -30.02 13.15 -12.96
CA GLY A 494 -28.68 13.65 -12.80
C GLY A 494 -28.69 15.11 -12.37
N GLY A 495 -27.55 15.74 -12.37
CA GLY A 495 -27.43 17.12 -11.94
C GLY A 495 -26.01 17.61 -11.90
N GLU A 496 -25.88 18.92 -11.62
CA GLU A 496 -24.61 19.59 -11.43
C GLU A 496 -24.33 19.80 -9.96
N HIS A 497 -23.13 19.42 -9.52
CA HIS A 497 -22.70 19.60 -8.14
C HIS A 497 -21.34 20.29 -8.11
N GLN A 498 -21.17 21.14 -7.11
CA GLN A 498 -19.91 21.82 -6.83
C GLN A 498 -19.55 21.60 -5.37
N PHE A 499 -18.37 21.05 -5.14
CA PHE A 499 -17.86 20.76 -3.81
C PHE A 499 -16.52 21.47 -3.63
N HIS A 500 -16.30 22.01 -2.45
CA HIS A 500 -15.01 22.59 -2.08
C HIS A 500 -14.76 22.42 -0.59
N ASN A 501 -13.51 22.28 -0.23
CA ASN A 501 -13.13 22.14 1.17
C ASN A 501 -11.70 22.64 1.43
N LEU A 502 -11.47 23.05 2.66
CA LEU A 502 -10.16 23.38 3.19
C LEU A 502 -9.76 22.28 4.18
N THR A 503 -8.70 21.53 3.85
CA THR A 503 -8.16 20.49 4.71
C THR A 503 -6.87 20.94 5.37
N TYR A 504 -6.60 20.45 6.57
CA TYR A 504 -5.39 20.75 7.31
C TYR A 504 -4.89 19.52 8.05
N SER A 505 -3.61 19.56 8.37
CA SER A 505 -3.00 18.54 9.22
C SER A 505 -1.86 19.13 10.04
N VAL A 506 -1.74 18.67 11.27
CA VAL A 506 -0.64 19.00 12.19
C VAL A 506 -0.22 17.75 12.91
N GLY A 507 1.07 17.49 12.97
CA GLY A 507 1.61 16.35 13.67
C GLY A 507 3.02 16.60 14.17
N ALA A 508 3.38 15.88 15.22
CA ALA A 508 4.74 15.87 15.74
C ALA A 508 5.12 14.48 16.24
N SER A 509 6.40 14.16 16.12
CA SER A 509 7.01 12.99 16.74
C SER A 509 8.23 13.36 17.56
N HIS A 510 8.47 12.59 18.61
CA HIS A 510 9.58 12.78 19.52
C HIS A 510 10.25 11.45 19.84
N HIS A 511 11.58 11.42 19.69
CA HIS A 511 12.41 10.33 20.19
C HIS A 511 12.66 10.54 21.69
N LEU A 512 11.82 9.92 22.53
CA LEU A 512 11.93 10.03 24.00
C LEU A 512 13.22 9.38 24.52
N SER A 513 13.64 8.29 23.89
CA SER A 513 14.89 7.59 24.19
C SER A 513 15.35 6.80 22.94
N SER A 514 16.50 6.17 23.02
CA SER A 514 17.02 5.32 21.91
C SER A 514 16.11 4.13 21.54
N TRP A 515 15.06 3.87 22.31
CA TRP A 515 14.16 2.75 22.13
C TRP A 515 12.66 3.10 22.22
N ILE A 516 12.31 4.39 22.40
CA ILE A 516 10.92 4.85 22.49
C ILE A 516 10.71 6.05 21.56
N ASP A 517 9.79 5.89 20.61
CA ASP A 517 9.27 6.96 19.76
C ASP A 517 7.79 7.18 20.06
N VAL A 518 7.38 8.43 20.14
CA VAL A 518 5.97 8.82 20.24
C VAL A 518 5.67 9.81 19.14
N GLY A 519 4.59 9.54 18.38
CA GLY A 519 4.07 10.45 17.37
C GLY A 519 2.60 10.72 17.60
N SER A 520 2.16 11.96 17.46
CA SER A 520 0.76 12.33 17.52
C SER A 520 0.40 13.23 16.34
N TYR A 521 -0.76 12.98 15.76
CA TYR A 521 -1.18 13.57 14.53
C TYR A 521 -2.69 13.85 14.52
N ILE A 522 -3.07 15.07 14.15
CA ILE A 522 -4.46 15.47 13.96
C ILE A 522 -4.62 16.08 12.57
N GLY A 523 -5.70 15.72 11.87
CA GLY A 523 -5.95 16.30 10.57
C GLY A 523 -7.38 16.10 10.10
N LEU A 524 -7.81 17.04 9.29
CA LEU A 524 -9.10 17.04 8.61
C LEU A 524 -8.92 16.51 7.20
N ALA A 525 -9.75 15.56 6.81
CA ALA A 525 -9.88 15.05 5.44
C ALA A 525 -11.33 15.16 4.99
N TRP A 526 -11.57 15.18 3.69
CA TRP A 526 -12.90 15.26 3.14
C TRP A 526 -13.04 14.41 1.86
N ARG A 527 -14.28 14.16 1.46
CA ARG A 527 -14.61 13.67 0.12
C ARG A 527 -15.97 14.18 -0.32
N ALA A 528 -16.13 14.36 -1.61
CA ALA A 528 -17.44 14.53 -2.21
C ALA A 528 -18.17 13.19 -2.32
N PRO A 529 -19.52 13.18 -2.31
CA PRO A 529 -20.29 12.01 -2.72
C PRO A 529 -19.89 11.58 -4.13
N HIS A 530 -19.89 10.27 -4.37
CA HIS A 530 -19.61 9.72 -5.69
C HIS A 530 -20.92 9.54 -6.47
N VAL A 531 -20.82 9.46 -7.80
CA VAL A 531 -21.99 9.34 -8.70
C VAL A 531 -22.87 8.15 -8.35
N ASN A 532 -22.31 7.00 -7.97
CA ASN A 532 -23.10 5.85 -7.53
C ASN A 532 -23.84 6.09 -6.21
N GLU A 533 -23.25 6.84 -5.28
CA GLU A 533 -23.90 7.18 -4.02
C GLU A 533 -25.07 8.15 -4.24
N LEU A 534 -24.93 9.07 -5.19
CA LEU A 534 -25.99 10.04 -5.55
C LEU A 534 -27.08 9.43 -6.41
N TYR A 535 -26.72 8.62 -7.41
CA TYR A 535 -27.59 8.33 -8.54
C TYR A 535 -27.78 6.84 -8.85
N SER A 536 -27.25 5.89 -8.06
CA SER A 536 -27.48 4.47 -8.32
C SER A 536 -28.97 4.16 -8.37
N SER A 537 -29.42 3.48 -9.42
CA SER A 537 -30.76 2.94 -9.56
C SER A 537 -30.72 1.67 -10.39
N GLY A 538 -30.34 0.54 -9.78
CA GLY A 538 -30.22 -0.69 -10.55
C GLY A 538 -29.55 -1.85 -9.84
N LEU A 539 -29.45 -2.96 -10.59
CA LEU A 539 -28.84 -4.20 -10.11
C LEU A 539 -27.32 -4.15 -10.24
N HIS A 540 -26.63 -4.26 -9.14
CA HIS A 540 -25.21 -4.60 -9.09
C HIS A 540 -25.03 -6.11 -9.18
N HIS A 541 -24.66 -6.59 -10.36
CA HIS A 541 -24.58 -8.02 -10.66
C HIS A 541 -23.55 -8.75 -9.81
N GLY A 542 -22.41 -8.12 -9.53
CA GLY A 542 -21.35 -8.69 -8.71
C GLY A 542 -21.74 -8.82 -7.24
N ALA A 543 -22.50 -7.88 -6.71
CA ALA A 543 -22.98 -7.88 -5.30
C ALA A 543 -24.29 -8.67 -5.11
N GLY A 544 -25.08 -8.86 -6.16
CA GLY A 544 -26.42 -9.45 -6.07
C GLY A 544 -27.40 -8.56 -5.28
N THR A 545 -27.28 -7.25 -5.40
CA THR A 545 -28.09 -6.22 -4.72
C THR A 545 -28.69 -5.23 -5.71
N TYR A 546 -29.86 -4.69 -5.39
CA TYR A 546 -30.44 -3.56 -6.08
C TYR A 546 -30.15 -2.28 -5.29
N ASP A 547 -29.30 -1.41 -5.83
CA ASP A 547 -28.82 -0.25 -5.09
C ASP A 547 -29.56 1.02 -5.49
N LEU A 548 -29.92 1.82 -4.48
CA LEU A 548 -30.57 3.12 -4.62
C LEU A 548 -29.67 4.21 -4.05
N GLY A 549 -29.40 5.23 -4.87
CA GLY A 549 -28.68 6.44 -4.48
C GLY A 549 -29.57 7.43 -3.73
N ASP A 550 -28.94 8.51 -3.27
CA ASP A 550 -29.61 9.66 -2.68
C ASP A 550 -28.95 10.94 -3.18
N GLU A 551 -29.69 11.72 -3.99
CA GLU A 551 -29.20 12.96 -4.59
C GLU A 551 -28.96 14.08 -3.56
N THR A 552 -29.47 13.94 -2.35
CA THR A 552 -29.35 14.94 -1.27
C THR A 552 -28.07 14.83 -0.46
N LEU A 553 -27.25 13.82 -0.72
CA LEU A 553 -26.01 13.56 0.03
C LEU A 553 -25.03 14.75 -0.04
N GLN A 554 -24.46 15.07 1.11
CA GLN A 554 -23.48 16.13 1.29
C GLN A 554 -22.07 15.56 1.37
N SER A 555 -21.06 16.42 1.21
CA SER A 555 -19.65 16.04 1.40
C SER A 555 -19.40 15.48 2.80
N GLU A 556 -18.64 14.39 2.88
CA GLU A 556 -18.10 13.90 4.15
C GLU A 556 -16.90 14.75 4.58
N THR A 557 -16.83 15.04 5.86
CA THR A 557 -15.67 15.73 6.46
C THR A 557 -15.28 15.00 7.74
N GLY A 558 -14.04 14.51 7.80
CA GLY A 558 -13.53 13.69 8.90
C GLY A 558 -12.33 14.29 9.60
N LEU A 559 -12.46 14.57 10.90
CA LEU A 559 -11.36 14.94 11.77
C LEU A 559 -10.80 13.68 12.45
N LYS A 560 -9.54 13.35 12.20
CA LYS A 560 -8.87 12.19 12.79
C LYS A 560 -7.73 12.62 13.69
N TRP A 561 -7.68 12.05 14.88
CA TRP A 561 -6.55 12.11 15.81
C TRP A 561 -5.95 10.72 15.94
N LEU A 562 -4.68 10.59 15.59
CA LEU A 562 -3.90 9.35 15.67
C LEU A 562 -2.68 9.58 16.57
N THR A 563 -2.46 8.69 17.51
CA THR A 563 -1.24 8.66 18.34
C THR A 563 -0.59 7.29 18.24
N SER A 564 0.69 7.27 17.91
CA SER A 564 1.49 6.06 17.74
C SER A 564 2.61 6.00 18.78
N PHE A 565 2.74 4.86 19.45
CA PHE A 565 3.84 4.53 20.34
C PHE A 565 4.68 3.43 19.69
N THR A 566 5.96 3.66 19.50
CA THR A 566 6.90 2.67 19.00
C THR A 566 7.95 2.39 20.05
N PHE A 567 7.97 1.14 20.52
CA PHE A 567 9.03 0.61 21.38
C PHE A 567 9.93 -0.27 20.51
N ASN A 568 11.16 0.11 20.32
CA ASN A 568 12.09 -0.61 19.47
C ASN A 568 13.47 -0.67 20.08
N ASN A 569 13.82 -1.81 20.64
CA ASN A 569 15.17 -2.10 21.11
C ASN A 569 15.69 -3.37 20.45
N ARG A 570 16.93 -3.78 20.79
CA ARG A 570 17.55 -4.98 20.19
C ARG A 570 16.77 -6.29 20.42
N LYS A 571 15.81 -6.30 21.37
CA LYS A 571 15.08 -7.51 21.79
C LYS A 571 13.58 -7.46 21.49
N ILE A 572 12.99 -6.28 21.37
CA ILE A 572 11.54 -6.13 21.31
C ILE A 572 11.20 -5.02 20.35
N ARG A 573 10.23 -5.25 19.50
CA ARG A 573 9.60 -4.20 18.69
C ARG A 573 8.10 -4.26 18.91
N VAL A 574 7.52 -3.18 19.42
CA VAL A 574 6.08 -3.06 19.66
C VAL A 574 5.62 -1.71 19.10
N ASN A 575 4.56 -1.74 18.31
CA ASN A 575 3.87 -0.55 17.83
C ASN A 575 2.43 -0.59 18.34
N ILE A 576 1.96 0.51 18.86
CA ILE A 576 0.58 0.72 19.29
C ILE A 576 0.08 1.98 18.62
N ASP A 577 -0.96 1.86 17.80
CA ASP A 577 -1.65 2.99 17.19
C ASP A 577 -3.01 3.14 17.86
N MET A 578 -3.32 4.32 18.39
CA MET A 578 -4.61 4.69 18.96
C MET A 578 -5.22 5.80 18.12
N TYR A 579 -6.50 5.70 17.80
CA TYR A 579 -7.15 6.71 16.97
C TYR A 579 -8.58 7.01 17.40
N LEU A 580 -8.95 8.27 17.17
CA LEU A 580 -10.31 8.80 17.26
C LEU A 580 -10.60 9.53 15.96
N GLN A 581 -11.77 9.33 15.39
CA GLN A 581 -12.18 9.99 14.15
C GLN A 581 -13.67 10.35 14.20
N TRP A 582 -13.93 11.62 14.02
CA TRP A 582 -15.28 12.19 13.90
C TRP A 582 -15.54 12.48 12.42
N ILE A 583 -16.63 11.94 11.86
CA ILE A 583 -16.99 12.14 10.46
C ILE A 583 -18.39 12.73 10.42
N GLN A 584 -18.49 13.95 9.91
CA GLN A 584 -19.76 14.57 9.56
C GLN A 584 -20.23 14.02 8.23
N ASN A 585 -21.56 13.78 8.13
CA ASN A 585 -22.20 13.31 6.90
C ASN A 585 -21.58 11.98 6.38
N TYR A 586 -21.25 11.03 7.25
CA TYR A 586 -20.74 9.73 6.86
C TYR A 586 -21.75 8.99 5.98
N ILE A 587 -21.41 8.67 4.74
CA ILE A 587 -22.25 7.99 3.77
C ILE A 587 -22.07 6.48 3.92
N TYR A 588 -23.18 5.74 4.06
CA TYR A 588 -23.15 4.28 4.14
C TYR A 588 -24.35 3.68 3.41
N ASP A 589 -24.24 2.43 3.01
CA ASP A 589 -25.33 1.65 2.43
C ASP A 589 -25.82 0.61 3.43
N TYR A 590 -27.15 0.42 3.46
CA TYR A 590 -27.79 -0.58 4.32
C TYR A 590 -28.96 -1.25 3.61
N PRO A 591 -29.28 -2.52 3.93
CA PRO A 591 -30.46 -3.17 3.39
C PRO A 591 -31.73 -2.56 3.99
N THR A 592 -32.70 -2.25 3.13
CA THR A 592 -34.01 -1.65 3.55
C THR A 592 -34.97 -2.66 4.14
N GLY A 593 -34.71 -3.97 4.03
CA GLY A 593 -35.62 -5.06 4.31
C GLY A 593 -36.56 -5.38 3.15
N GLU A 594 -36.55 -4.58 2.08
CA GLU A 594 -37.32 -4.79 0.86
C GLU A 594 -36.53 -5.55 -0.20
N THR A 595 -37.24 -6.10 -1.17
CA THR A 595 -36.66 -6.81 -2.31
C THR A 595 -37.19 -6.28 -3.64
N ARG A 596 -36.39 -6.38 -4.67
CA ARG A 596 -36.77 -6.07 -6.06
C ARG A 596 -36.79 -7.33 -6.90
N THR A 597 -37.92 -7.66 -7.49
CA THR A 597 -38.03 -8.76 -8.44
C THR A 597 -37.75 -8.27 -9.86
N LEU A 598 -36.75 -8.88 -10.49
CA LEU A 598 -36.36 -8.66 -11.88
C LEU A 598 -36.47 -9.97 -12.65
N PHE A 599 -36.36 -9.93 -14.00
CA PHE A 599 -36.34 -11.14 -14.82
C PHE A 599 -35.16 -12.09 -14.50
N SER A 600 -34.07 -11.55 -13.93
CA SER A 600 -32.85 -12.27 -13.56
C SER A 600 -32.88 -12.85 -12.14
N GLY A 601 -33.91 -12.53 -11.33
CA GLY A 601 -34.02 -12.99 -9.94
C GLY A 601 -34.61 -11.97 -8.99
N VAL A 602 -34.58 -12.30 -7.70
CA VAL A 602 -35.01 -11.43 -6.60
C VAL A 602 -33.79 -10.97 -5.82
N TYR A 603 -33.72 -9.68 -5.60
CA TYR A 603 -32.55 -9.02 -5.02
C TYR A 603 -32.94 -8.13 -3.83
N PRO A 604 -32.18 -8.16 -2.73
CA PRO A 604 -32.39 -7.21 -1.62
C PRO A 604 -32.05 -5.78 -2.09
N ILE A 605 -32.84 -4.81 -1.62
CA ILE A 605 -32.63 -3.40 -1.89
C ILE A 605 -31.68 -2.83 -0.85
N PHE A 606 -30.62 -2.16 -1.30
CA PHE A 606 -29.72 -1.36 -0.50
C PHE A 606 -29.91 0.12 -0.80
N GLN A 607 -29.98 0.94 0.23
CA GLN A 607 -30.15 2.39 0.14
C GLN A 607 -28.95 3.10 0.71
N TYR A 608 -28.44 4.11 0.01
CA TYR A 608 -27.45 5.03 0.56
C TYR A 608 -28.09 6.01 1.53
N ALA A 609 -27.39 6.30 2.62
CA ALA A 609 -27.82 7.23 3.66
C ALA A 609 -26.62 7.97 4.26
N GLN A 610 -26.89 9.03 5.01
CA GLN A 610 -25.90 9.81 5.74
C GLN A 610 -26.20 9.92 7.22
N ALA A 611 -25.16 9.87 8.06
CA ALA A 611 -25.22 10.17 9.48
C ALA A 611 -23.87 10.68 10.00
N ASP A 612 -23.87 11.44 11.08
CA ASP A 612 -22.63 11.79 11.76
C ASP A 612 -22.09 10.58 12.51
N ALA A 613 -20.81 10.26 12.29
CA ALA A 613 -20.20 9.03 12.77
C ALA A 613 -18.99 9.29 13.69
N PHE A 614 -18.82 8.43 14.68
CA PHE A 614 -17.66 8.40 15.54
C PHE A 614 -16.96 7.04 15.49
N PHE A 615 -15.74 7.04 14.98
CA PHE A 615 -14.86 5.88 14.92
C PHE A 615 -13.76 6.01 15.97
N ARG A 616 -13.42 4.90 16.62
CA ARG A 616 -12.31 4.81 17.58
C ARG A 616 -11.74 3.40 17.59
N GLY A 617 -10.46 3.28 17.84
CA GLY A 617 -9.85 1.96 17.86
C GLY A 617 -8.40 1.95 18.30
N VAL A 618 -7.86 0.73 18.40
CA VAL A 618 -6.49 0.45 18.77
C VAL A 618 -5.95 -0.66 17.87
N ASP A 619 -4.75 -0.43 17.35
CA ASP A 619 -3.96 -1.44 16.64
C ASP A 619 -2.70 -1.78 17.45
N LEU A 620 -2.35 -3.05 17.46
CA LEU A 620 -1.12 -3.58 18.07
C LEU A 620 -0.32 -4.36 17.02
N ASP A 621 0.98 -4.11 16.94
CA ASP A 621 1.93 -4.91 16.16
C ASP A 621 3.17 -5.13 17.02
N ALA A 622 3.42 -6.36 17.44
CA ALA A 622 4.54 -6.73 18.29
C ALA A 622 5.36 -7.86 17.67
N LYS A 623 6.68 -7.69 17.66
CA LYS A 623 7.65 -8.73 17.30
C LYS A 623 8.62 -8.93 18.46
N LEU A 624 8.63 -10.14 19.00
CA LEU A 624 9.38 -10.54 20.18
C LEU A 624 10.33 -11.67 19.79
N PRO A 625 11.63 -11.45 19.67
CA PRO A 625 12.59 -12.53 19.54
C PRO A 625 12.68 -13.28 20.87
N LEU A 626 12.19 -14.52 20.88
CA LEU A 626 12.16 -15.34 22.09
C LEU A 626 13.53 -15.94 22.39
N LEU A 627 14.19 -16.45 21.34
CA LEU A 627 15.46 -17.14 21.47
C LEU A 627 16.36 -16.77 20.27
N LYS A 628 17.66 -16.55 20.55
CA LYS A 628 18.71 -16.35 19.55
C LYS A 628 19.90 -17.28 19.86
N TRP A 629 20.34 -18.00 18.82
CA TRP A 629 21.51 -18.87 18.91
C TRP A 629 22.51 -18.47 17.83
N HIS A 630 23.75 -18.38 18.21
CA HIS A 630 24.87 -18.15 17.31
C HIS A 630 25.80 -19.36 17.39
N SER A 631 25.80 -20.20 16.34
CA SER A 631 26.74 -21.31 16.22
C SER A 631 27.33 -21.32 14.80
N LEU A 632 27.16 -22.39 14.03
CA LEU A 632 27.48 -22.47 12.61
C LEU A 632 26.45 -21.72 11.72
N SER A 633 25.35 -21.27 12.30
CA SER A 633 24.26 -20.50 11.67
C SER A 633 23.64 -19.56 12.69
N ASP A 634 23.13 -18.44 12.24
CA ASP A 634 22.33 -17.54 13.03
C ASP A 634 20.90 -18.07 13.06
N GLN A 635 20.42 -18.39 14.27
CA GLN A 635 19.06 -18.91 14.45
C GLN A 635 18.28 -17.98 15.36
N GLU A 636 17.03 -17.73 14.99
CA GLU A 636 16.14 -16.87 15.73
C GLU A 636 14.73 -17.47 15.79
N LEU A 637 14.17 -17.58 17.00
CA LEU A 637 12.77 -17.91 17.22
C LEU A 637 12.03 -16.62 17.57
N ASN A 638 11.13 -16.19 16.69
CA ASN A 638 10.35 -14.96 16.82
C ASN A 638 8.88 -15.29 17.11
N TYR A 639 8.28 -14.54 18.02
CA TYR A 639 6.84 -14.47 18.20
C TYR A 639 6.34 -13.12 17.66
N GLU A 640 5.38 -13.18 16.76
CA GLU A 640 4.72 -12.01 16.18
C GLU A 640 3.25 -11.99 16.63
N LEU A 641 2.79 -10.83 17.11
CA LEU A 641 1.42 -10.61 17.56
C LEU A 641 0.88 -9.36 16.90
N LYS A 642 -0.26 -9.48 16.23
CA LYS A 642 -1.01 -8.36 15.66
C LYS A 642 -2.42 -8.39 16.19
N GLY A 643 -2.94 -7.24 16.61
CA GLY A 643 -4.29 -7.10 17.10
C GLY A 643 -4.93 -5.84 16.56
N SER A 644 -6.24 -5.86 16.36
CA SER A 644 -6.99 -4.66 16.02
C SER A 644 -8.41 -4.73 16.55
N VAL A 645 -8.88 -3.59 17.02
CA VAL A 645 -10.29 -3.38 17.40
C VAL A 645 -10.74 -2.01 16.92
N VAL A 646 -11.90 -1.96 16.29
CA VAL A 646 -12.57 -0.73 15.86
C VAL A 646 -14.00 -0.70 16.39
N PHE A 647 -14.41 0.48 16.81
CA PHE A 647 -15.78 0.81 17.21
C PHE A 647 -16.26 1.94 16.32
N ALA A 648 -17.44 1.81 15.75
CA ALA A 648 -18.08 2.83 14.93
C ALA A 648 -19.56 2.92 15.25
N ASN A 649 -20.02 4.11 15.55
CA ASN A 649 -21.42 4.35 15.83
C ASN A 649 -21.87 5.74 15.36
N GLU A 650 -23.14 5.86 15.05
CA GLU A 650 -23.80 7.12 14.81
C GLU A 650 -23.75 8.00 16.07
N MET A 651 -23.45 9.29 15.90
CA MET A 651 -23.23 10.18 17.04
C MET A 651 -24.53 10.53 17.77
N GLN A 652 -25.64 10.64 17.07
CA GLN A 652 -26.94 11.03 17.63
C GLN A 652 -27.65 9.83 18.26
N THR A 653 -27.94 8.80 17.47
CA THR A 653 -28.74 7.65 17.87
C THR A 653 -27.94 6.58 18.60
N LYS A 654 -26.60 6.61 18.51
CA LYS A 654 -25.66 5.60 19.02
C LYS A 654 -25.78 4.24 18.32
N ARG A 655 -26.54 4.12 17.22
CA ARG A 655 -26.64 2.90 16.42
C ARG A 655 -25.30 2.54 15.80
N TYR A 656 -25.09 1.25 15.56
CA TYR A 656 -23.87 0.75 14.94
C TYR A 656 -23.99 0.78 13.42
N PHE A 657 -22.89 1.03 12.72
CA PHE A 657 -22.83 0.94 11.26
C PHE A 657 -22.62 -0.50 10.79
N PRO A 658 -23.16 -0.88 9.61
CA PRO A 658 -22.93 -2.19 9.02
C PRO A 658 -21.48 -2.38 8.57
N PHE A 659 -21.05 -3.63 8.40
CA PHE A 659 -19.74 -4.03 7.86
C PHE A 659 -18.51 -3.52 8.62
N ILE A 660 -18.64 -3.11 9.87
CA ILE A 660 -17.50 -2.75 10.73
C ILE A 660 -16.77 -4.06 11.14
N PRO A 661 -15.47 -4.20 10.88
CA PRO A 661 -14.74 -5.42 11.19
C PRO A 661 -14.82 -5.83 12.65
N ALA A 662 -14.96 -7.13 12.89
CA ALA A 662 -14.90 -7.71 14.23
C ALA A 662 -13.48 -7.61 14.81
N PRO A 663 -13.32 -7.56 16.15
CA PRO A 663 -12.00 -7.62 16.79
C PRO A 663 -11.23 -8.86 16.38
N ARG A 664 -9.94 -8.69 16.06
CA ARG A 664 -9.10 -9.82 15.62
C ARG A 664 -7.71 -9.79 16.22
N ILE A 665 -7.14 -10.97 16.39
CA ILE A 665 -5.79 -11.20 16.84
C ILE A 665 -5.14 -12.23 15.91
N ASN A 666 -3.97 -11.85 15.37
CA ASN A 666 -3.12 -12.73 14.58
C ASN A 666 -1.82 -12.97 15.35
N GLN A 667 -1.44 -14.23 15.53
CA GLN A 667 -0.20 -14.62 16.21
C GLN A 667 0.59 -15.56 15.32
N GLN A 668 1.90 -15.42 15.32
CA GLN A 668 2.78 -16.31 14.56
C GLN A 668 4.04 -16.62 15.38
N LEU A 669 4.39 -17.89 15.44
CA LEU A 669 5.68 -18.35 15.92
C LEU A 669 6.52 -18.74 14.70
N LYS A 670 7.68 -18.10 14.53
CA LYS A 670 8.55 -18.30 13.36
C LYS A 670 9.99 -18.59 13.80
N TRP A 671 10.50 -19.74 13.40
CA TRP A 671 11.90 -20.11 13.54
C TRP A 671 12.64 -19.85 12.24
N ASN A 672 13.67 -19.00 12.27
CA ASN A 672 14.53 -18.65 11.14
C ASN A 672 15.93 -19.18 11.37
N VAL A 673 16.56 -19.69 10.31
CA VAL A 673 17.96 -20.15 10.29
C VAL A 673 18.65 -19.48 9.11
N GLU A 674 19.65 -18.66 9.37
CA GLU A 674 20.44 -18.00 8.34
C GLU A 674 21.84 -18.57 8.29
N ARG A 675 22.36 -18.79 7.10
CA ARG A 675 23.72 -19.31 6.84
C ARG A 675 24.44 -18.46 5.82
N ASN A 676 25.64 -18.04 6.15
CA ASN A 676 26.49 -17.24 5.26
C ASN A 676 27.20 -18.10 4.19
N ARG A 677 27.26 -19.42 4.34
CA ARG A 677 27.94 -20.36 3.44
C ARG A 677 27.06 -21.56 3.12
N GLY A 678 27.33 -22.23 2.00
CA GLY A 678 26.62 -23.42 1.54
C GLY A 678 25.50 -23.14 0.55
N LEU A 679 24.79 -24.17 0.12
CA LEU A 679 23.66 -24.11 -0.82
C LEU A 679 22.44 -23.45 -0.17
N VAL A 680 22.10 -23.86 1.05
CA VAL A 680 20.96 -23.31 1.82
C VAL A 680 21.41 -22.06 2.54
N ARG A 681 20.86 -20.91 2.15
CA ARG A 681 21.16 -19.58 2.74
C ARG A 681 20.20 -19.18 3.84
N ASN A 682 18.94 -19.54 3.69
CA ASN A 682 17.92 -19.27 4.66
C ASN A 682 16.99 -20.49 4.74
N PHE A 683 16.50 -20.79 5.94
CA PHE A 683 15.46 -21.76 6.17
C PHE A 683 14.55 -21.23 7.27
N ALA A 684 13.23 -21.27 7.07
CA ALA A 684 12.28 -20.80 8.06
C ALA A 684 11.08 -21.73 8.16
N VAL A 685 10.58 -21.90 9.38
CA VAL A 685 9.31 -22.60 9.67
C VAL A 685 8.45 -21.68 10.51
N GLY A 686 7.17 -21.57 10.14
CA GLY A 686 6.22 -20.74 10.87
C GLY A 686 4.90 -21.47 11.10
N ILE A 687 4.31 -21.22 12.25
CA ILE A 687 2.93 -21.61 12.60
C ILE A 687 2.21 -20.35 13.02
N GLY A 688 1.06 -20.09 12.43
CA GLY A 688 0.22 -18.93 12.71
C GLY A 688 -1.17 -19.34 13.20
N HIS A 689 -1.79 -18.45 13.93
CA HIS A 689 -3.15 -18.56 14.44
C HIS A 689 -3.84 -17.21 14.34
N THR A 690 -5.03 -17.20 13.75
CA THR A 690 -5.92 -16.05 13.69
C THR A 690 -7.18 -16.34 14.50
N PHE A 691 -7.49 -15.49 15.46
CA PHE A 691 -8.76 -15.44 16.16
C PHE A 691 -9.55 -14.21 15.70
N VAL A 692 -10.81 -14.43 15.34
CA VAL A 692 -11.76 -13.34 15.03
C VAL A 692 -12.95 -13.52 15.96
N ALA A 693 -13.25 -12.49 16.74
CA ALA A 693 -14.38 -12.50 17.64
C ALA A 693 -15.72 -12.36 16.90
N GLN A 694 -16.81 -12.76 17.51
CA GLN A 694 -18.15 -12.43 17.02
C GLN A 694 -18.35 -10.90 17.02
N GLN A 695 -18.93 -10.36 15.97
CA GLN A 695 -19.32 -8.96 15.95
C GLN A 695 -20.64 -8.76 16.71
N THR A 696 -20.53 -8.29 17.94
CA THR A 696 -21.69 -8.02 18.81
C THR A 696 -22.22 -6.59 18.71
N ARG A 697 -21.51 -5.73 17.97
CA ARG A 697 -21.84 -4.32 17.76
C ARG A 697 -22.37 -4.13 16.35
N PHE A 698 -23.64 -4.43 16.16
CA PHE A 698 -24.34 -4.32 14.90
C PHE A 698 -25.79 -3.87 15.15
N GLU A 699 -26.47 -3.40 14.12
CA GLU A 699 -27.87 -3.01 14.16
C GLU A 699 -28.68 -4.06 13.41
N PRO A 700 -29.53 -4.87 14.09
CA PRO A 700 -30.30 -5.94 13.44
C PRO A 700 -31.19 -5.46 12.30
N ALA A 701 -31.73 -4.23 12.38
CA ALA A 701 -32.54 -3.64 11.33
C ALA A 701 -31.78 -3.23 10.08
N GLN A 702 -30.43 -3.20 10.14
CA GLN A 702 -29.54 -2.90 9.02
C GLN A 702 -28.79 -4.17 8.51
N GLU A 703 -29.37 -5.33 8.74
CA GLU A 703 -28.82 -6.63 8.30
C GLU A 703 -29.88 -7.41 7.51
N LEU A 704 -29.46 -8.19 6.50
CA LEU A 704 -30.36 -9.10 5.78
C LEU A 704 -30.83 -10.26 6.66
N VAL A 705 -30.03 -10.63 7.65
CA VAL A 705 -30.32 -11.62 8.68
C VAL A 705 -29.98 -10.99 10.03
N PRO A 706 -30.89 -10.99 11.03
CA PRO A 706 -30.69 -10.26 12.28
C PRO A 706 -29.70 -10.92 13.25
N THR A 707 -28.70 -11.59 12.72
CA THR A 707 -27.62 -12.29 13.47
C THR A 707 -26.27 -12.07 12.80
N THR A 708 -25.22 -12.15 13.59
CA THR A 708 -23.83 -12.10 13.10
C THR A 708 -23.16 -13.47 13.16
N PRO A 709 -22.19 -13.74 12.30
CA PRO A 709 -21.39 -14.96 12.35
C PRO A 709 -20.72 -15.17 13.71
N ASP A 710 -20.59 -16.43 14.12
CA ASP A 710 -19.88 -16.82 15.33
C ASP A 710 -18.37 -16.49 15.24
N ALA A 711 -17.73 -16.42 16.42
CA ALA A 711 -16.28 -16.32 16.51
C ALA A 711 -15.61 -17.57 15.95
N TYR A 712 -14.41 -17.38 15.35
CA TYR A 712 -13.71 -18.49 14.72
C TYR A 712 -12.20 -18.42 14.90
N HIS A 713 -11.54 -19.58 14.71
CA HIS A 713 -10.10 -19.78 14.78
C HIS A 713 -9.59 -20.35 13.47
N LEU A 714 -8.58 -19.73 12.89
CA LEU A 714 -7.86 -20.24 11.71
C LEU A 714 -6.41 -20.51 12.06
N PHE A 715 -5.90 -21.64 11.61
CA PHE A 715 -4.49 -22.00 11.76
C PHE A 715 -3.80 -21.99 10.40
N GLU A 716 -2.55 -21.55 10.39
CA GLU A 716 -1.68 -21.55 9.22
C GLU A 716 -0.31 -22.17 9.53
N ALA A 717 0.32 -22.74 8.53
CA ALA A 717 1.70 -23.21 8.64
C ALA A 717 2.48 -22.86 7.37
N ASN A 718 3.79 -22.62 7.52
CA ASN A 718 4.64 -22.37 6.37
C ASN A 718 6.06 -22.88 6.58
N ILE A 719 6.69 -23.30 5.49
CA ILE A 719 8.10 -23.64 5.40
C ILE A 719 8.67 -22.85 4.23
N GLU A 720 9.82 -22.24 4.44
CA GLU A 720 10.49 -21.42 3.46
C GLU A 720 11.97 -21.70 3.42
N THR A 721 12.56 -21.75 2.24
CA THR A 721 14.02 -21.86 2.07
C THR A 721 14.51 -20.98 0.93
N LYS A 722 15.74 -20.47 1.06
CA LYS A 722 16.45 -19.74 0.03
C LYS A 722 17.76 -20.49 -0.30
N LEU A 723 17.87 -20.92 -1.56
CA LEU A 723 19.03 -21.64 -2.08
C LEU A 723 19.88 -20.69 -2.93
N LYS A 724 21.18 -20.76 -2.81
CA LYS A 724 22.13 -20.14 -3.73
C LYS A 724 22.51 -21.13 -4.82
N ILE A 725 22.12 -20.87 -6.07
CA ILE A 725 22.35 -21.78 -7.20
C ILE A 725 23.73 -21.54 -7.83
N GLY A 726 24.11 -20.29 -8.03
CA GLY A 726 25.40 -19.90 -8.59
C GLY A 726 25.53 -18.38 -8.73
N GLY A 727 26.74 -17.84 -8.64
CA GLY A 727 26.96 -16.40 -8.75
C GLY A 727 26.06 -15.59 -7.83
N GLN A 728 25.22 -14.73 -8.40
CA GLN A 728 24.19 -13.98 -7.70
C GLN A 728 22.81 -14.65 -7.76
N GLN A 729 22.67 -15.78 -8.45
CA GLN A 729 21.39 -16.47 -8.65
C GLN A 729 20.90 -17.15 -7.38
N THR A 730 19.62 -16.97 -7.08
CA THR A 730 18.97 -17.59 -5.92
C THR A 730 17.63 -18.19 -6.28
N LEU A 731 17.27 -19.30 -5.61
CA LEU A 731 15.95 -19.92 -5.68
C LEU A 731 15.33 -19.93 -4.28
N GLY A 732 14.25 -19.18 -4.12
CA GLY A 732 13.38 -19.25 -2.96
C GLY A 732 12.25 -20.25 -3.19
N ILE A 733 11.95 -21.06 -2.20
CA ILE A 733 10.84 -22.03 -2.21
C ILE A 733 10.03 -21.81 -0.94
N ARG A 734 8.72 -21.65 -1.09
CA ARG A 734 7.79 -21.54 0.04
C ARG A 734 6.62 -22.50 -0.15
N LEU A 735 6.40 -23.34 0.85
CA LEU A 735 5.19 -24.14 1.05
C LEU A 735 4.41 -23.53 2.19
N SER A 736 3.13 -23.26 2.00
CA SER A 736 2.27 -22.73 3.07
C SER A 736 0.86 -23.30 2.97
N ALA A 737 0.19 -23.42 4.11
CA ALA A 737 -1.20 -23.83 4.21
C ALA A 737 -1.96 -22.82 5.06
N GLU A 738 -3.03 -22.26 4.51
CA GLU A 738 -3.99 -21.41 5.19
C GLU A 738 -5.23 -22.21 5.56
N ASN A 739 -5.93 -21.82 6.63
CA ASN A 739 -7.05 -22.60 7.20
C ASN A 739 -6.69 -24.08 7.31
N LEU A 740 -5.55 -24.38 7.95
CA LEU A 740 -4.93 -25.72 8.00
C LEU A 740 -5.89 -26.81 8.50
N LEU A 741 -6.73 -26.48 9.47
CA LEU A 741 -7.71 -27.40 10.06
C LEU A 741 -9.00 -27.50 9.25
N ASN A 742 -9.12 -26.77 8.15
CA ASN A 742 -10.31 -26.72 7.29
C ASN A 742 -11.57 -26.29 8.07
N THR A 743 -11.43 -25.30 8.93
CA THR A 743 -12.54 -24.72 9.71
C THR A 743 -13.56 -24.09 8.77
N GLU A 744 -14.83 -24.41 8.97
CA GLU A 744 -15.95 -23.72 8.31
C GLU A 744 -16.28 -22.44 9.08
N TYR A 745 -16.31 -21.30 8.42
CA TYR A 745 -16.52 -20.01 9.05
C TYR A 745 -17.17 -19.00 8.10
N LYS A 746 -17.65 -17.89 8.64
CA LYS A 746 -18.12 -16.74 7.89
C LYS A 746 -17.47 -15.46 8.44
N GLU A 747 -16.92 -14.63 7.56
CA GLU A 747 -16.40 -13.33 7.94
C GLU A 747 -17.55 -12.30 7.94
N TYR A 748 -17.66 -11.50 9.01
CA TYR A 748 -18.74 -10.49 9.12
C TYR A 748 -18.68 -9.46 7.99
N THR A 749 -17.50 -9.09 7.51
CA THR A 749 -17.32 -8.16 6.39
C THR A 749 -17.46 -8.80 5.00
N ASN A 750 -17.80 -10.08 4.90
CA ASN A 750 -18.15 -10.71 3.62
C ASN A 750 -19.64 -10.47 3.30
N ARG A 751 -19.93 -9.69 2.25
CA ARG A 751 -21.31 -9.40 1.81
C ARG A 751 -22.07 -10.67 1.37
N PHE A 752 -21.37 -11.75 1.03
CA PHE A 752 -21.95 -13.03 0.67
C PHE A 752 -22.12 -14.00 1.87
N ARG A 753 -21.84 -13.58 3.11
CA ARG A 753 -22.05 -14.39 4.32
C ARG A 753 -23.48 -14.94 4.48
N TYR A 754 -24.45 -14.27 3.86
CA TYR A 754 -25.85 -14.73 3.85
C TYR A 754 -26.09 -15.90 2.91
N TYR A 755 -25.23 -16.08 1.90
CA TYR A 755 -25.36 -17.05 0.84
C TYR A 755 -24.39 -18.23 0.95
N ALA A 756 -23.24 -18.03 1.59
CA ALA A 756 -22.19 -19.05 1.66
C ALA A 756 -21.21 -18.80 2.82
N HIS A 757 -20.45 -19.85 3.16
CA HIS A 757 -19.27 -19.76 4.03
C HIS A 757 -18.07 -19.24 3.25
N ASP A 758 -17.05 -18.81 3.99
CA ASP A 758 -15.76 -18.38 3.46
C ASP A 758 -14.90 -19.57 3.03
N LEU A 759 -13.72 -19.28 2.47
CA LEU A 759 -12.86 -20.26 1.84
C LEU A 759 -12.30 -21.27 2.83
N GLY A 760 -12.34 -22.55 2.48
CA GLY A 760 -11.72 -23.65 3.20
C GLY A 760 -10.20 -23.64 3.07
N ARG A 761 -9.59 -24.78 3.47
CA ARG A 761 -8.13 -24.96 3.42
C ARG A 761 -7.55 -24.68 2.04
N ASN A 762 -6.40 -23.96 2.03
CA ASN A 762 -5.66 -23.68 0.83
C ASN A 762 -4.16 -23.91 1.03
N VAL A 763 -3.59 -24.79 0.21
CA VAL A 763 -2.15 -25.08 0.23
C VAL A 763 -1.49 -24.39 -0.95
N PHE A 764 -0.41 -23.66 -0.70
CA PHE A 764 0.35 -22.92 -1.70
C PHE A 764 1.74 -23.49 -1.86
N VAL A 765 2.18 -23.60 -3.11
CA VAL A 765 3.58 -23.78 -3.48
C VAL A 765 4.00 -22.52 -4.25
N ARG A 766 4.99 -21.82 -3.75
CA ARG A 766 5.51 -20.59 -4.35
C ARG A 766 7.00 -20.69 -4.57
N LEU A 767 7.46 -20.30 -5.74
CA LEU A 767 8.88 -20.28 -6.08
C LEU A 767 9.26 -18.85 -6.48
N ILE A 768 10.51 -18.47 -6.25
CA ILE A 768 11.11 -17.25 -6.76
C ILE A 768 12.53 -17.55 -7.24
N TYR A 769 12.77 -17.37 -8.51
CA TYR A 769 14.10 -17.46 -9.10
C TYR A 769 14.58 -16.05 -9.44
N ASN A 770 15.70 -15.63 -8.85
CA ASN A 770 16.36 -14.35 -9.14
C ASN A 770 17.67 -14.61 -9.88
N PHE A 771 17.92 -13.85 -10.93
CA PHE A 771 19.11 -13.97 -11.79
C PHE A 771 19.67 -12.61 -12.21
#